data_b5e15681d165cfaf317b0d5736019e4c
#
_entry.id   b5e15681d165cfaf317b0d5736019e4c
#
_cell.length_a   1.000
_cell.length_b   1.000
_cell.length_c   1.000
_cell.angle_alpha   90.00
_cell.angle_beta   90.00
_cell.angle_gamma   90.00
#
_symmetry.space_group_name_H-M   'P 1'
#
loop_
_entity.id
_entity.type
_entity.pdbx_description
1 polymer ?
#
loop_
_entity_poly.entity_id
_entity_poly.type
_entity_poly.pdbx_seq_one_letter_code
_entity_poly.pdbx_strand_id
1 'polypeptide(L)'
;MKKVFLIPGLLLCFVMGGIGQRLVDFVNPFIGTGGHGHTYPGATLPFGMVQVGPDNGTQGWDWSSGYNYADTSIAGFSHTHLSGTGIGDLCDISVMPMVGTPDTAIVRSGFAHSEERASPGFYGVRLRDFSVYAEMTASLRCAMHRYAFPASTSSTIRFNLGFAINSDKTTESYFRKIDDSTFVGYRFSTGWAKYQKVYFAVRLSKPVKSTTVFVDKKKREQAEYTGRDVLAYLNFDTKAGEAIMMKVGLSFADFEGAVESLNEIRTWDFNLVRRSAADLWERELRKLQINTADKKTKQIFYTSLYHTYLAPTIFSDRYGNYKGVKGEVYNGKMVLSVNSLWDTFRAANPLLTITQTEMVPSLVNSFLAFYDQYGYLPVWDLHFNETNTMTGYHAVPVVADAIMKNIRGFDYEKAYKAMRRSAMQNIRGTELYRNFGFIPADKMVESVTITQEYAYDDWCILQVAKKLKKYEDTASFTRRAGYWKNVYDEKTGFFRGRNTNGRWVRPFDPYEATIPSPYTEGNAWQHNFFVPHDVEGLRKIYSTPDGLENKLDSLFTVSSKMTGNTPPDVSGLIGQYAHGNEPSHHIAYMYSYLQKPWKTADRVREIMSKFYNNTPDGLVGNEDCGQMSAWYIFSAIGFYPVNPASGEYVFGSPLVDQCIILLPSGSTFRINVLDNSATNKYIQSITLNAKPYTKSFITHHDIMVGGILEIKMGSRPNPKFGITAIDGPASMSLAK
;
A
#
# COMPACT_ATOMS: atom_id res chain seq x y z
N MET A 1 25.23 75.67 17.95
CA MET A 1 25.24 74.62 16.95
C MET A 1 24.57 73.39 17.58
N LYS A 2 23.28 73.16 17.27
CA LYS A 2 22.53 72.01 17.77
C LYS A 2 22.63 70.89 16.72
N LYS A 3 23.17 69.72 17.10
CA LYS A 3 23.21 68.53 16.28
C LYS A 3 21.84 67.81 16.42
N VAL A 4 21.11 67.67 15.32
CA VAL A 4 19.89 66.85 15.20
C VAL A 4 20.36 65.45 14.87
N PHE A 5 20.01 64.46 15.71
CA PHE A 5 20.18 63.02 15.42
C PHE A 5 18.87 62.54 14.72
N LEU A 6 18.98 62.12 13.47
CA LEU A 6 17.94 61.38 12.78
C LEU A 6 18.06 59.89 13.20
N ILE A 7 16.98 59.36 13.76
CA ILE A 7 16.80 57.93 14.01
C ILE A 7 16.14 57.34 12.74
N PRO A 8 16.72 56.34 12.07
CA PRO A 8 16.02 55.67 10.98
C PRO A 8 14.94 54.74 11.57
N GLY A 9 13.68 55.02 11.28
CA GLY A 9 12.57 54.15 11.61
C GLY A 9 12.68 52.81 10.84
N LEU A 10 12.80 51.73 11.59
CA LEU A 10 12.77 50.37 11.08
C LEU A 10 11.29 50.04 10.72
N LEU A 11 10.96 50.07 9.43
CA LEU A 11 9.68 49.59 8.93
C LEU A 11 9.63 48.07 9.09
N LEU A 12 8.97 47.58 10.15
CA LEU A 12 8.60 46.16 10.25
C LEU A 12 7.50 45.88 9.21
N CYS A 13 7.87 45.37 8.06
CA CYS A 13 6.93 44.73 7.15
C CYS A 13 6.40 43.45 7.83
N PHE A 14 5.22 43.56 8.47
CA PHE A 14 4.43 42.37 8.74
C PHE A 14 4.02 41.75 7.41
N VAL A 15 4.77 40.74 6.98
CA VAL A 15 4.28 39.80 5.96
C VAL A 15 3.09 39.08 6.62
N MET A 16 1.87 39.54 6.36
CA MET A 16 0.69 38.72 6.55
C MET A 16 0.86 37.52 5.63
N GLY A 17 1.46 36.44 6.15
CA GLY A 17 1.43 35.15 5.52
C GLY A 17 -0.03 34.76 5.36
N GLY A 18 -0.57 34.85 4.14
CA GLY A 18 -1.84 34.23 3.81
C GLY A 18 -1.77 32.81 4.34
N ILE A 19 -2.79 32.36 5.07
CA ILE A 19 -2.92 30.96 5.52
C ILE A 19 -3.00 30.15 4.24
N GLY A 20 -1.83 29.65 3.78
CA GLY A 20 -1.75 28.79 2.61
C GLY A 20 -2.62 27.56 2.87
N GLN A 21 -3.40 27.14 1.88
CA GLN A 21 -4.25 25.96 1.96
C GLN A 21 -3.38 24.77 2.42
N ARG A 22 -3.84 24.04 3.43
CA ARG A 22 -3.15 22.89 3.98
C ARG A 22 -3.17 21.73 2.97
N LEU A 23 -2.14 20.89 2.96
CA LEU A 23 -2.07 19.74 2.05
C LEU A 23 -3.11 18.68 2.37
N VAL A 24 -3.46 18.50 3.64
CA VAL A 24 -4.55 17.62 4.07
C VAL A 24 -5.90 17.97 3.46
N ASP A 25 -6.13 19.24 3.07
CA ASP A 25 -7.39 19.68 2.47
C ASP A 25 -7.54 19.21 1.01
N PHE A 26 -6.47 18.72 0.38
CA PHE A 26 -6.51 18.10 -0.94
C PHE A 26 -6.75 16.61 -0.89
N VAL A 27 -6.63 15.95 0.27
CA VAL A 27 -6.88 14.52 0.39
C VAL A 27 -8.37 14.23 0.40
N ASN A 28 -8.79 13.34 -0.48
CA ASN A 28 -10.16 12.81 -0.52
C ASN A 28 -10.14 11.30 -0.24
N PRO A 29 -10.36 10.85 1.02
CA PRO A 29 -10.33 9.43 1.37
C PRO A 29 -11.39 8.57 0.66
N PHE A 30 -12.34 9.18 -0.06
CA PHE A 30 -13.32 8.43 -0.84
C PHE A 30 -12.80 7.97 -2.21
N ILE A 31 -11.66 8.48 -2.71
CA ILE A 31 -11.06 7.98 -3.96
C ILE A 31 -10.66 6.51 -3.75
N GLY A 32 -11.14 5.63 -4.63
CA GLY A 32 -10.87 4.19 -4.57
C GLY A 32 -11.84 3.41 -3.68
N THR A 33 -12.84 4.05 -3.04
CA THR A 33 -13.85 3.36 -2.21
C THR A 33 -15.03 2.82 -3.02
N GLY A 34 -15.12 3.16 -4.30
CA GLY A 34 -16.07 2.63 -5.26
C GLY A 34 -15.36 1.85 -6.36
N GLY A 35 -16.12 1.17 -7.21
CA GLY A 35 -15.54 0.26 -8.20
C GLY A 35 -14.66 -0.81 -7.52
N HIS A 36 -13.45 -0.98 -8.02
CA HIS A 36 -12.53 -2.04 -7.59
C HIS A 36 -11.27 -1.50 -6.87
N GLY A 37 -11.30 -0.27 -6.33
CA GLY A 37 -10.16 0.28 -5.63
C GLY A 37 -9.94 -0.29 -4.23
N HIS A 38 -11.01 -0.75 -3.58
CA HIS A 38 -11.03 -1.40 -2.26
C HIS A 38 -10.36 -0.59 -1.14
N THR A 39 -10.34 0.73 -1.22
CA THR A 39 -9.91 1.60 -0.12
C THR A 39 -11.05 1.85 0.86
N TYR A 40 -10.75 2.40 2.04
CA TYR A 40 -11.75 2.74 3.04
C TYR A 40 -11.60 4.21 3.50
N PRO A 41 -12.71 4.88 3.91
CA PRO A 41 -12.67 6.31 4.25
C PRO A 41 -12.43 6.57 5.75
N GLY A 42 -11.97 5.58 6.53
CA GLY A 42 -11.86 5.64 7.99
C GLY A 42 -10.80 6.58 8.52
N ALA A 43 -10.85 6.81 9.85
CA ALA A 43 -9.86 7.60 10.57
C ALA A 43 -8.66 6.74 10.95
N THR A 44 -7.48 7.14 10.50
CA THR A 44 -6.20 6.50 10.81
C THR A 44 -5.08 7.54 10.84
N LEU A 45 -3.96 7.22 11.48
CA LEU A 45 -2.69 7.95 11.34
C LEU A 45 -1.77 7.22 10.34
N PRO A 46 -0.73 7.89 9.80
CA PRO A 46 0.25 7.23 8.97
C PRO A 46 0.80 5.97 9.64
N PHE A 47 0.69 4.83 8.96
CA PHE A 47 1.12 3.51 9.46
C PHE A 47 0.46 3.07 10.78
N GLY A 48 -0.65 3.67 11.18
CA GLY A 48 -1.31 3.42 12.47
C GLY A 48 -1.82 1.99 12.60
N MET A 49 -1.76 1.43 13.83
CA MET A 49 -2.38 0.17 14.19
C MET A 49 -3.91 0.25 14.10
N VAL A 50 -4.47 1.43 14.43
CA VAL A 50 -5.91 1.69 14.37
C VAL A 50 -6.28 2.26 13.02
N GLN A 51 -7.23 1.61 12.35
CA GLN A 51 -7.95 2.08 11.18
C GLN A 51 -9.44 2.02 11.49
N VAL A 52 -9.97 3.04 12.17
CA VAL A 52 -11.38 3.03 12.59
C VAL A 52 -12.26 3.64 11.51
N GLY A 53 -13.24 2.89 11.04
CA GLY A 53 -14.08 3.33 9.92
C GLY A 53 -15.39 2.56 9.79
N PRO A 54 -16.24 2.97 8.83
CA PRO A 54 -17.52 2.33 8.57
C PRO A 54 -17.37 0.98 7.88
N ASP A 55 -18.20 0.02 8.28
CA ASP A 55 -18.43 -1.25 7.59
C ASP A 55 -19.84 -1.21 7.01
N ASN A 56 -19.98 -1.37 5.68
CA ASN A 56 -21.27 -1.36 5.05
C ASN A 56 -21.60 -2.62 4.25
N GLY A 57 -20.60 -3.46 3.96
CA GLY A 57 -20.80 -4.80 3.39
C GLY A 57 -20.00 -5.86 4.15
N THR A 58 -20.45 -7.11 4.08
CA THR A 58 -19.81 -8.22 4.78
C THR A 58 -19.41 -9.39 3.86
N GLN A 59 -19.87 -9.39 2.61
CA GLN A 59 -19.62 -10.48 1.66
C GLN A 59 -19.40 -9.93 0.27
N GLY A 60 -18.42 -10.47 -0.42
CA GLY A 60 -18.11 -10.15 -1.81
C GLY A 60 -16.75 -9.45 -1.97
N TRP A 61 -16.26 -9.48 -3.20
CA TRP A 61 -14.95 -8.93 -3.55
C TRP A 61 -14.89 -7.41 -3.34
N ASP A 62 -15.94 -6.68 -3.72
CA ASP A 62 -15.99 -5.21 -3.60
C ASP A 62 -16.07 -4.71 -2.15
N TRP A 63 -16.23 -5.60 -1.15
CA TRP A 63 -16.23 -5.27 0.28
C TRP A 63 -14.99 -5.77 1.03
N SER A 64 -13.89 -6.01 0.33
CA SER A 64 -12.62 -6.47 0.93
C SER A 64 -12.08 -5.52 2.00
N SER A 65 -12.37 -4.22 1.90
CA SER A 65 -12.04 -3.23 2.94
C SER A 65 -13.16 -2.99 3.98
N GLY A 66 -14.27 -3.72 3.91
CA GLY A 66 -15.47 -3.49 4.73
C GLY A 66 -16.39 -2.37 4.23
N TYR A 67 -15.95 -1.53 3.31
CA TYR A 67 -16.70 -0.38 2.78
C TYR A 67 -16.75 -0.36 1.26
N ASN A 68 -17.95 -0.08 0.70
CA ASN A 68 -18.11 0.28 -0.70
C ASN A 68 -19.00 1.53 -0.83
N TYR A 69 -18.56 2.51 -1.62
CA TYR A 69 -19.27 3.79 -1.80
C TYR A 69 -20.67 3.65 -2.40
N ALA A 70 -20.98 2.56 -3.10
CA ALA A 70 -22.32 2.34 -3.67
C ALA A 70 -23.39 2.01 -2.62
N ASP A 71 -23.00 1.66 -1.39
CA ASP A 71 -23.93 1.28 -0.33
C ASP A 71 -24.57 2.49 0.35
N THR A 72 -25.76 2.26 0.92
CA THR A 72 -26.59 3.26 1.58
C THR A 72 -26.88 2.95 3.05
N SER A 73 -26.26 1.90 3.62
CA SER A 73 -26.45 1.54 5.03
C SER A 73 -25.12 1.06 5.66
N ILE A 74 -24.94 1.37 6.94
CA ILE A 74 -23.78 1.01 7.75
C ILE A 74 -24.17 -0.09 8.74
N ALA A 75 -23.31 -1.12 8.85
CA ALA A 75 -23.47 -2.25 9.78
C ALA A 75 -22.73 -2.02 11.11
N GLY A 76 -21.75 -1.16 11.13
CA GLY A 76 -20.94 -0.82 12.29
C GLY A 76 -19.72 -0.01 11.94
N PHE A 77 -18.86 0.19 12.94
CA PHE A 77 -17.55 0.83 12.81
C PHE A 77 -16.53 -0.09 13.44
N SER A 78 -15.72 -0.75 12.62
CA SER A 78 -14.62 -1.58 13.10
C SER A 78 -13.32 -0.78 13.25
N HIS A 79 -12.31 -1.37 13.90
CA HIS A 79 -11.09 -0.66 14.31
C HIS A 79 -9.86 -1.07 13.51
N THR A 80 -9.99 -2.06 12.64
CA THR A 80 -8.93 -2.53 11.73
C THR A 80 -9.51 -2.70 10.33
N HIS A 81 -8.79 -2.22 9.31
CA HIS A 81 -9.19 -2.33 7.91
C HIS A 81 -7.98 -2.62 7.02
N LEU A 82 -8.20 -3.34 5.93
CA LEU A 82 -7.26 -3.42 4.80
C LEU A 82 -7.54 -2.29 3.81
N SER A 83 -6.52 -1.83 3.11
CA SER A 83 -6.66 -0.82 2.06
C SER A 83 -6.19 -1.38 0.72
N GLY A 84 -7.13 -1.57 -0.21
CA GLY A 84 -6.83 -1.90 -1.59
C GLY A 84 -6.60 -3.38 -1.88
N THR A 85 -6.81 -4.29 -0.95
CA THR A 85 -6.58 -5.73 -1.19
C THR A 85 -7.76 -6.40 -1.88
N GLY A 86 -7.50 -7.40 -2.74
CA GLY A 86 -8.53 -8.24 -3.36
C GLY A 86 -9.12 -9.30 -2.43
N ILE A 87 -8.52 -9.52 -1.24
CA ILE A 87 -9.01 -10.46 -0.22
C ILE A 87 -9.40 -9.67 1.01
N GLY A 88 -10.63 -9.85 1.50
CA GLY A 88 -11.13 -9.21 2.71
C GLY A 88 -10.78 -9.99 3.97
N ASP A 89 -10.32 -9.28 4.99
CA ASP A 89 -10.03 -9.77 6.33
C ASP A 89 -10.08 -8.59 7.30
N LEU A 90 -9.74 -8.79 8.58
CA LEU A 90 -9.76 -7.79 9.65
C LEU A 90 -11.18 -7.34 10.01
N CYS A 91 -11.47 -6.04 10.01
CA CYS A 91 -12.72 -5.44 10.50
C CYS A 91 -13.03 -5.85 11.95
N ASP A 92 -12.00 -5.86 12.80
CA ASP A 92 -12.08 -6.28 14.19
C ASP A 92 -12.76 -5.24 15.08
N ILE A 93 -13.43 -5.73 16.14
CA ILE A 93 -14.04 -4.92 17.20
C ILE A 93 -15.04 -3.91 16.62
N SER A 94 -16.10 -4.45 15.99
CA SER A 94 -17.17 -3.62 15.41
C SER A 94 -18.07 -3.03 16.50
N VAL A 95 -18.35 -1.72 16.40
CA VAL A 95 -19.22 -1.00 17.31
C VAL A 95 -20.32 -0.26 16.55
N MET A 96 -21.54 -0.14 17.16
CA MET A 96 -22.65 0.62 16.60
C MET A 96 -23.33 1.44 17.70
N PRO A 97 -23.31 2.78 17.62
CA PRO A 97 -24.16 3.59 18.47
C PRO A 97 -25.60 3.55 17.92
N MET A 98 -26.56 3.25 18.78
CA MET A 98 -27.97 3.10 18.39
C MET A 98 -28.93 3.50 19.49
N VAL A 99 -30.20 3.65 19.14
CA VAL A 99 -31.30 3.80 20.09
C VAL A 99 -32.22 2.59 19.90
N GLY A 100 -32.54 1.90 20.98
CA GLY A 100 -33.40 0.72 20.93
C GLY A 100 -33.12 -0.29 22.04
N THR A 101 -33.95 -1.32 22.08
CA THR A 101 -33.80 -2.41 23.08
C THR A 101 -32.70 -3.39 22.63
N PRO A 102 -31.77 -3.77 23.52
CA PRO A 102 -30.78 -4.79 23.21
C PRO A 102 -31.41 -6.15 22.85
N ASP A 103 -30.99 -6.68 21.69
CA ASP A 103 -31.42 -8.02 21.17
C ASP A 103 -30.29 -8.68 20.37
N THR A 104 -30.57 -9.77 19.67
CA THR A 104 -29.60 -10.49 18.84
C THR A 104 -29.81 -10.26 17.34
N ALA A 105 -30.62 -9.28 16.95
CA ALA A 105 -30.88 -8.98 15.55
C ALA A 105 -29.64 -8.35 14.86
N ILE A 106 -29.63 -8.49 13.55
CA ILE A 106 -28.64 -7.77 12.71
C ILE A 106 -29.04 -6.29 12.73
N VAL A 107 -28.09 -5.45 13.12
CA VAL A 107 -28.26 -4.00 13.21
C VAL A 107 -27.57 -3.34 12.03
N ARG A 108 -28.31 -2.46 11.36
CA ARG A 108 -27.80 -1.56 10.31
C ARG A 108 -28.51 -0.20 10.45
N SER A 109 -27.92 0.83 9.91
CA SER A 109 -28.59 2.12 9.78
C SER A 109 -28.36 2.72 8.40
N GLY A 110 -29.43 3.22 7.80
CA GLY A 110 -29.36 4.02 6.58
C GLY A 110 -28.56 5.30 6.79
N PHE A 111 -27.85 5.74 5.75
CA PHE A 111 -27.16 7.02 5.69
C PHE A 111 -27.23 7.64 4.28
N ALA A 112 -26.75 8.85 4.12
CA ALA A 112 -26.52 9.45 2.80
C ALA A 112 -25.12 10.07 2.73
N HIS A 113 -24.48 10.00 1.56
CA HIS A 113 -23.15 10.57 1.34
C HIS A 113 -23.10 12.09 1.55
N SER A 114 -24.24 12.82 1.40
CA SER A 114 -24.32 14.24 1.76
C SER A 114 -24.18 14.51 3.26
N GLU A 115 -24.38 13.48 4.11
CA GLU A 115 -24.25 13.52 5.56
C GLU A 115 -23.02 12.77 6.06
N GLU A 116 -22.17 12.33 5.15
CA GLU A 116 -20.92 11.62 5.39
C GLU A 116 -19.72 12.52 5.11
N ARG A 117 -18.68 12.42 5.93
CA ARG A 117 -17.46 13.23 5.81
C ARG A 117 -16.24 12.41 6.18
N ALA A 118 -15.20 12.48 5.35
CA ALA A 118 -13.89 11.91 5.63
C ALA A 118 -12.78 12.92 5.34
N SER A 119 -11.73 12.86 6.12
CA SER A 119 -10.47 13.58 5.90
C SER A 119 -9.35 12.82 6.64
N PRO A 120 -8.07 13.06 6.36
CA PRO A 120 -6.99 12.39 7.07
C PRO A 120 -7.14 12.45 8.59
N GLY A 121 -7.25 11.28 9.23
CA GLY A 121 -7.45 11.14 10.67
C GLY A 121 -8.86 11.43 11.18
N PHE A 122 -9.86 11.52 10.30
CA PHE A 122 -11.24 11.80 10.70
C PHE A 122 -12.26 11.12 9.77
N TYR A 123 -13.32 10.57 10.38
CA TYR A 123 -14.54 10.13 9.72
C TYR A 123 -15.77 10.56 10.51
N GLY A 124 -16.87 10.91 9.84
CA GLY A 124 -18.14 11.25 10.49
C GLY A 124 -19.34 11.00 9.59
N VAL A 125 -20.46 10.51 10.17
CA VAL A 125 -21.68 10.17 9.44
C VAL A 125 -22.91 10.27 10.33
N ARG A 126 -24.07 10.58 9.73
CA ARG A 126 -25.37 10.51 10.39
C ARG A 126 -26.02 9.15 10.17
N LEU A 127 -26.27 8.45 11.27
CA LEU A 127 -27.05 7.21 11.29
C LEU A 127 -28.53 7.59 11.38
N ARG A 128 -29.27 7.47 10.25
CA ARG A 128 -30.61 8.01 10.10
C ARG A 128 -31.63 7.30 10.97
N ASP A 129 -31.56 5.95 11.02
CA ASP A 129 -32.53 5.13 11.74
C ASP A 129 -32.46 5.32 13.25
N PHE A 130 -31.31 5.72 13.76
CA PHE A 130 -31.07 5.98 15.19
C PHE A 130 -31.00 7.47 15.54
N SER A 131 -31.03 8.35 14.53
CA SER A 131 -30.84 9.80 14.72
C SER A 131 -29.54 10.15 15.47
N VAL A 132 -28.49 9.34 15.31
CA VAL A 132 -27.17 9.51 15.93
C VAL A 132 -26.21 10.11 14.92
N TYR A 133 -25.41 11.12 15.33
CA TYR A 133 -24.26 11.56 14.56
C TYR A 133 -23.01 10.91 15.16
N ALA A 134 -22.34 10.08 14.38
CA ALA A 134 -21.14 9.35 14.77
C ALA A 134 -19.89 9.97 14.15
N GLU A 135 -18.88 10.25 14.97
CA GLU A 135 -17.60 10.81 14.54
C GLU A 135 -16.46 10.00 15.15
N MET A 136 -15.39 9.83 14.38
CA MET A 136 -14.20 9.07 14.76
C MET A 136 -12.92 9.81 14.41
N THR A 137 -11.93 9.72 15.29
CA THR A 137 -10.54 10.13 15.07
C THR A 137 -9.61 9.12 15.74
N ALA A 138 -8.30 9.18 15.48
CA ALA A 138 -7.38 8.19 16.00
C ALA A 138 -6.04 8.79 16.42
N SER A 139 -5.35 8.10 17.33
CA SER A 139 -3.90 8.07 17.49
C SER A 139 -3.35 6.80 16.81
N LEU A 140 -2.07 6.49 17.02
CA LEU A 140 -1.45 5.30 16.39
C LEU A 140 -2.13 3.99 16.82
N ARG A 141 -2.54 3.87 18.11
CA ARG A 141 -3.09 2.63 18.70
C ARG A 141 -4.40 2.81 19.44
N CYS A 142 -4.98 4.02 19.40
CA CYS A 142 -6.23 4.30 20.08
C CYS A 142 -7.19 5.07 19.18
N ALA A 143 -8.41 4.54 18.99
CA ALA A 143 -9.51 5.26 18.40
C ALA A 143 -10.20 6.15 19.44
N MET A 144 -10.73 7.31 19.01
CA MET A 144 -11.63 8.13 19.79
C MET A 144 -12.91 8.36 19.01
N HIS A 145 -14.04 7.99 19.61
CA HIS A 145 -15.38 8.18 19.05
C HIS A 145 -16.11 9.28 19.80
N ARG A 146 -16.98 9.99 19.08
CA ARG A 146 -17.96 10.94 19.62
C ARG A 146 -19.32 10.62 19.01
N TYR A 147 -20.30 10.28 19.83
CA TYR A 147 -21.65 9.96 19.41
C TYR A 147 -22.65 10.95 20.00
N ALA A 148 -23.24 11.79 19.15
CA ALA A 148 -24.31 12.69 19.55
C ALA A 148 -25.67 12.00 19.45
N PHE A 149 -26.30 11.74 20.59
CA PHE A 149 -27.55 10.99 20.69
C PHE A 149 -28.77 11.93 20.74
N PRO A 150 -29.98 11.47 20.33
CA PRO A 150 -31.24 12.09 20.66
C PRO A 150 -31.56 11.95 22.17
N ALA A 151 -32.60 12.59 22.65
CA ALA A 151 -33.15 12.31 23.99
C ALA A 151 -33.74 10.89 24.01
N SER A 152 -33.24 10.05 24.90
CA SER A 152 -33.67 8.64 24.98
C SER A 152 -33.27 8.00 26.31
N THR A 153 -34.09 7.06 26.80
CA THR A 153 -33.78 6.19 27.92
C THR A 153 -33.20 4.82 27.46
N SER A 154 -33.04 4.65 26.16
CA SER A 154 -32.53 3.40 25.50
C SER A 154 -31.41 3.68 24.51
N SER A 155 -30.61 4.72 24.74
CA SER A 155 -29.38 4.94 23.99
C SER A 155 -28.34 3.89 24.36
N THR A 156 -27.63 3.33 23.36
CA THR A 156 -26.67 2.26 23.60
C THR A 156 -25.51 2.30 22.61
N ILE A 157 -24.35 1.80 23.05
CA ILE A 157 -23.22 1.46 22.19
C ILE A 157 -23.14 -0.07 22.16
N ARG A 158 -23.39 -0.65 21.00
CA ARG A 158 -23.34 -2.10 20.76
C ARG A 158 -21.93 -2.50 20.32
N PHE A 159 -21.30 -3.43 21.02
CA PHE A 159 -20.11 -4.14 20.57
C PHE A 159 -20.53 -5.48 19.95
N ASN A 160 -20.12 -5.73 18.71
CA ASN A 160 -20.34 -6.97 18.01
C ASN A 160 -18.99 -7.66 17.76
N LEU A 161 -18.60 -8.53 18.70
CA LEU A 161 -17.32 -9.24 18.63
C LEU A 161 -17.40 -10.49 17.73
N GLY A 162 -18.59 -10.87 17.31
CA GLY A 162 -18.83 -11.89 16.28
C GLY A 162 -18.79 -11.35 14.84
N PHE A 163 -18.66 -10.03 14.65
CA PHE A 163 -18.62 -9.41 13.32
C PHE A 163 -17.43 -9.91 12.49
N ALA A 164 -17.68 -10.24 11.24
CA ALA A 164 -16.66 -10.73 10.31
C ALA A 164 -17.08 -10.42 8.87
N ILE A 165 -16.09 -10.27 7.99
CA ILE A 165 -16.28 -10.08 6.55
C ILE A 165 -15.70 -11.25 5.76
N ASN A 166 -16.28 -11.53 4.58
CA ASN A 166 -15.82 -12.56 3.64
C ASN A 166 -15.58 -13.93 4.30
N SER A 167 -14.34 -14.43 4.27
CA SER A 167 -13.97 -15.76 4.80
C SER A 167 -13.53 -15.73 6.27
N ASP A 168 -13.39 -14.55 6.88
CA ASP A 168 -13.02 -14.43 8.28
C ASP A 168 -14.11 -14.97 9.20
N LYS A 169 -13.70 -15.58 10.32
CA LYS A 169 -14.61 -16.20 11.31
C LYS A 169 -14.05 -16.00 12.70
N THR A 170 -14.85 -15.43 13.59
CA THR A 170 -14.51 -15.37 15.00
C THR A 170 -14.41 -16.79 15.56
N THR A 171 -13.27 -17.12 16.13
CA THR A 171 -13.04 -18.40 16.82
C THR A 171 -13.36 -18.31 18.30
N GLU A 172 -13.03 -17.17 18.91
CA GLU A 172 -13.34 -16.85 20.31
C GLU A 172 -13.39 -15.34 20.50
N SER A 173 -14.32 -14.88 21.31
CA SER A 173 -14.43 -13.50 21.73
C SER A 173 -14.67 -13.42 23.25
N TYR A 174 -14.21 -12.32 23.85
CA TYR A 174 -14.26 -12.10 25.30
C TYR A 174 -14.63 -10.67 25.60
N PHE A 175 -15.45 -10.47 26.63
CA PHE A 175 -15.83 -9.16 27.10
C PHE A 175 -15.94 -9.15 28.63
N ARG A 176 -15.34 -8.14 29.29
CA ARG A 176 -15.40 -7.97 30.75
C ARG A 176 -15.54 -6.50 31.10
N LYS A 177 -16.43 -6.22 32.03
CA LYS A 177 -16.57 -4.91 32.69
C LYS A 177 -15.56 -4.82 33.83
N ILE A 178 -14.75 -3.77 33.85
CA ILE A 178 -13.83 -3.46 34.97
C ILE A 178 -14.52 -2.52 35.95
N ASP A 179 -15.14 -1.47 35.47
CA ASP A 179 -15.99 -0.53 36.18
C ASP A 179 -17.07 0.04 35.27
N ASP A 180 -17.88 1.02 35.72
CA ASP A 180 -18.99 1.58 34.94
C ASP A 180 -18.55 2.38 33.71
N SER A 181 -17.26 2.65 33.55
CA SER A 181 -16.71 3.41 32.42
C SER A 181 -15.58 2.67 31.67
N THR A 182 -15.13 1.52 32.19
CA THR A 182 -13.96 0.80 31.68
C THR A 182 -14.29 -0.67 31.37
N PHE A 183 -13.94 -1.10 30.16
CA PHE A 183 -14.17 -2.47 29.69
C PHE A 183 -12.95 -2.98 28.98
N VAL A 184 -12.74 -4.28 28.96
CA VAL A 184 -11.69 -4.97 28.20
C VAL A 184 -12.27 -6.19 27.50
N GLY A 185 -11.63 -6.57 26.40
CA GLY A 185 -12.03 -7.74 25.64
C GLY A 185 -11.01 -8.12 24.58
N TYR A 186 -11.32 -9.20 23.89
CA TYR A 186 -10.59 -9.61 22.70
C TYR A 186 -11.50 -10.23 21.65
N ARG A 187 -11.03 -10.24 20.43
CA ARG A 187 -11.54 -11.02 19.32
C ARG A 187 -10.41 -11.84 18.74
N PHE A 188 -10.58 -13.16 18.70
CA PHE A 188 -9.70 -14.08 17.99
C PHE A 188 -10.44 -14.63 16.79
N SER A 189 -9.77 -14.66 15.65
CA SER A 189 -10.38 -15.08 14.40
C SER A 189 -9.44 -15.90 13.52
N THR A 190 -10.01 -16.49 12.48
CA THR A 190 -9.32 -17.20 11.42
C THR A 190 -9.98 -16.86 10.09
N GLY A 191 -9.17 -16.45 9.16
CA GLY A 191 -9.58 -16.08 7.82
C GLY A 191 -8.42 -16.25 6.85
N TRP A 192 -8.10 -15.21 6.14
CA TRP A 192 -6.87 -15.08 5.37
C TRP A 192 -5.66 -15.13 6.30
N ALA A 193 -5.64 -14.32 7.38
CA ALA A 193 -4.79 -14.55 8.52
C ALA A 193 -5.32 -15.73 9.36
N LYS A 194 -4.49 -16.77 9.56
CA LYS A 194 -4.93 -18.01 10.25
C LYS A 194 -5.07 -17.87 11.77
N TYR A 195 -4.27 -17.00 12.37
CA TYR A 195 -4.22 -16.81 13.82
C TYR A 195 -4.23 -15.32 14.13
N GLN A 196 -5.42 -14.73 14.10
CA GLN A 196 -5.62 -13.32 14.37
C GLN A 196 -6.06 -13.11 15.81
N LYS A 197 -5.38 -12.25 16.55
CA LYS A 197 -5.62 -12.00 17.99
C LYS A 197 -5.59 -10.50 18.25
N VAL A 198 -6.76 -9.92 18.49
CA VAL A 198 -6.92 -8.49 18.75
C VAL A 198 -7.47 -8.32 20.16
N TYR A 199 -6.69 -7.70 21.03
CA TYR A 199 -7.09 -7.27 22.38
C TYR A 199 -7.50 -5.82 22.32
N PHE A 200 -8.52 -5.44 23.12
CA PHE A 200 -8.96 -4.06 23.21
C PHE A 200 -9.28 -3.67 24.65
N ALA A 201 -9.14 -2.37 24.92
CA ALA A 201 -9.62 -1.73 26.13
C ALA A 201 -10.47 -0.51 25.76
N VAL A 202 -11.56 -0.33 26.49
CA VAL A 202 -12.51 0.76 26.28
C VAL A 202 -12.54 1.67 27.49
N ARG A 203 -12.61 3.00 27.25
CA ARG A 203 -12.91 3.98 28.29
C ARG A 203 -13.98 4.95 27.78
N LEU A 204 -15.01 5.17 28.61
CA LEU A 204 -16.14 6.02 28.30
C LEU A 204 -16.06 7.34 29.06
N SER A 205 -16.58 8.43 28.46
CA SER A 205 -16.69 9.75 29.10
C SER A 205 -17.87 9.84 30.08
N LYS A 206 -18.81 8.89 29.99
CA LYS A 206 -20.00 8.80 30.85
C LYS A 206 -20.16 7.36 31.32
N PRO A 207 -20.37 7.11 32.64
CA PRO A 207 -20.66 5.77 33.14
C PRO A 207 -21.91 5.18 32.49
N VAL A 208 -21.91 3.87 32.26
CA VAL A 208 -23.08 3.15 31.76
C VAL A 208 -24.17 3.08 32.83
N LYS A 209 -25.44 3.17 32.42
CA LYS A 209 -26.59 2.88 33.27
C LYS A 209 -26.70 1.38 33.57
N SER A 210 -26.45 0.57 32.55
CA SER A 210 -26.42 -0.90 32.65
C SER A 210 -25.67 -1.49 31.48
N THR A 211 -25.29 -2.77 31.60
CA THR A 211 -24.71 -3.58 30.54
C THR A 211 -25.61 -4.77 30.27
N THR A 212 -25.89 -5.04 28.98
CA THR A 212 -26.62 -6.24 28.55
C THR A 212 -25.74 -7.05 27.63
N VAL A 213 -25.52 -8.33 27.91
CA VAL A 213 -24.63 -9.16 27.10
C VAL A 213 -25.32 -10.43 26.64
N PHE A 214 -25.13 -10.74 25.37
CA PHE A 214 -25.53 -12.02 24.77
C PHE A 214 -24.28 -12.79 24.37
N VAL A 215 -24.25 -14.08 24.68
CA VAL A 215 -23.21 -15.01 24.24
C VAL A 215 -23.89 -16.10 23.44
N ASP A 216 -23.47 -16.26 22.19
CA ASP A 216 -24.05 -17.23 21.25
C ASP A 216 -25.58 -17.12 21.21
N LYS A 217 -26.09 -15.89 21.05
CA LYS A 217 -27.50 -15.48 21.00
C LYS A 217 -28.30 -15.66 22.31
N LYS A 218 -27.67 -16.01 23.42
CA LYS A 218 -28.36 -16.18 24.71
C LYS A 218 -27.94 -15.07 25.68
N LYS A 219 -28.90 -14.33 26.24
CA LYS A 219 -28.65 -13.35 27.30
C LYS A 219 -27.96 -14.03 28.49
N ARG A 220 -26.93 -13.40 29.02
CA ARG A 220 -26.14 -13.88 30.14
C ARG A 220 -25.99 -12.81 31.21
N GLU A 221 -25.84 -13.24 32.46
CA GLU A 221 -25.56 -12.39 33.62
C GLU A 221 -24.37 -12.99 34.36
N GLN A 222 -23.16 -12.52 34.06
CA GLN A 222 -21.89 -13.04 34.56
C GLN A 222 -20.92 -11.87 34.77
N ALA A 223 -19.80 -12.13 35.46
CA ALA A 223 -18.74 -11.13 35.64
C ALA A 223 -17.91 -10.94 34.35
N GLU A 224 -17.77 -11.98 33.55
CA GLU A 224 -17.06 -12.01 32.28
C GLU A 224 -17.73 -12.97 31.30
N TYR A 225 -17.55 -12.70 30.01
CA TYR A 225 -18.28 -13.37 28.94
C TYR A 225 -17.30 -13.88 27.89
N THR A 226 -17.39 -15.17 27.58
CA THR A 226 -16.59 -15.85 26.54
C THR A 226 -17.50 -16.66 25.62
N GLY A 227 -17.29 -16.57 24.33
CA GLY A 227 -18.03 -17.31 23.31
C GLY A 227 -17.52 -16.98 21.91
N ARG A 228 -18.15 -17.54 20.90
CA ARG A 228 -17.82 -17.17 19.50
C ARG A 228 -18.47 -15.86 19.07
N ASP A 229 -19.70 -15.61 19.58
CA ASP A 229 -20.49 -14.43 19.24
C ASP A 229 -20.89 -13.73 20.54
N VAL A 230 -20.04 -12.80 21.00
CA VAL A 230 -20.34 -11.94 22.14
C VAL A 230 -20.85 -10.61 21.64
N LEU A 231 -22.11 -10.29 21.97
CA LEU A 231 -22.77 -9.02 21.76
C LEU A 231 -22.90 -8.30 23.10
N ALA A 232 -22.24 -7.17 23.26
CA ALA A 232 -22.33 -6.36 24.49
C ALA A 232 -22.95 -5.00 24.19
N TYR A 233 -23.96 -4.62 24.98
CA TYR A 233 -24.68 -3.34 24.91
C TYR A 233 -24.39 -2.52 26.13
N LEU A 234 -23.84 -1.34 25.93
CA LEU A 234 -23.54 -0.34 26.95
C LEU A 234 -24.68 0.69 26.94
N ASN A 235 -25.59 0.63 27.93
CA ASN A 235 -26.83 1.37 27.93
C ASN A 235 -26.70 2.71 28.70
N PHE A 236 -27.38 3.75 28.19
CA PHE A 236 -27.33 5.10 28.72
C PHE A 236 -28.72 5.75 28.68
N ASP A 237 -28.97 6.69 29.59
CA ASP A 237 -29.99 7.74 29.39
C ASP A 237 -29.31 8.97 28.78
N THR A 238 -29.88 9.53 27.71
CA THR A 238 -29.30 10.68 27.02
C THR A 238 -30.31 11.83 26.89
N LYS A 239 -29.81 13.07 26.91
CA LYS A 239 -30.54 14.27 26.52
C LYS A 239 -30.37 14.54 25.03
N ALA A 240 -31.24 15.38 24.44
CA ALA A 240 -31.11 15.75 23.03
C ALA A 240 -29.73 16.39 22.74
N GLY A 241 -28.99 15.85 21.80
CA GLY A 241 -27.67 16.33 21.41
C GLY A 241 -26.54 15.99 22.39
N GLU A 242 -26.79 15.18 23.43
CA GLU A 242 -25.76 14.77 24.37
C GLU A 242 -24.72 13.88 23.67
N ALA A 243 -23.47 14.28 23.79
CA ALA A 243 -22.35 13.55 23.24
C ALA A 243 -21.75 12.55 24.25
N ILE A 244 -21.77 11.27 23.91
CA ILE A 244 -21.00 10.25 24.63
C ILE A 244 -19.73 10.00 23.85
N MET A 245 -18.56 10.12 24.52
CA MET A 245 -17.27 9.84 23.94
C MET A 245 -16.73 8.50 24.44
N MET A 246 -16.06 7.79 23.56
CA MET A 246 -15.46 6.51 23.81
C MET A 246 -14.04 6.48 23.25
N LYS A 247 -13.11 5.93 24.00
CA LYS A 247 -11.77 5.58 23.55
C LYS A 247 -11.65 4.06 23.47
N VAL A 248 -11.02 3.57 22.39
CA VAL A 248 -10.74 2.15 22.21
C VAL A 248 -9.26 1.97 21.90
N GLY A 249 -8.51 1.47 22.84
CA GLY A 249 -7.09 1.11 22.68
C GLY A 249 -6.95 -0.33 22.18
N LEU A 250 -6.08 -0.57 21.22
CA LEU A 250 -5.80 -1.89 20.67
C LEU A 250 -4.41 -2.38 21.07
N SER A 251 -4.25 -3.71 21.11
CA SER A 251 -2.98 -4.41 21.15
C SER A 251 -3.12 -5.77 20.46
N PHE A 252 -2.08 -6.18 19.75
CA PHE A 252 -1.96 -7.54 19.22
C PHE A 252 -1.13 -8.47 20.14
N ALA A 253 -0.78 -8.00 21.34
CA ALA A 253 -0.05 -8.78 22.35
C ALA A 253 -0.96 -9.27 23.49
N ASP A 254 -1.57 -8.35 24.23
CA ASP A 254 -2.33 -8.64 25.44
C ASP A 254 -3.23 -7.48 25.91
N PHE A 255 -3.92 -7.66 27.05
CA PHE A 255 -4.75 -6.63 27.64
C PHE A 255 -3.97 -5.43 28.18
N GLU A 256 -2.77 -5.65 28.71
CA GLU A 256 -1.95 -4.57 29.27
C GLU A 256 -1.56 -3.59 28.18
N GLY A 257 -1.12 -4.08 27.01
CA GLY A 257 -0.85 -3.27 25.84
C GLY A 257 -2.08 -2.50 25.34
N ALA A 258 -3.28 -3.12 25.35
CA ALA A 258 -4.52 -2.46 24.97
C ALA A 258 -4.91 -1.33 25.95
N VAL A 259 -4.77 -1.56 27.26
CA VAL A 259 -5.00 -0.54 28.29
C VAL A 259 -4.00 0.60 28.17
N GLU A 260 -2.72 0.31 27.95
CA GLU A 260 -1.69 1.34 27.75
C GLU A 260 -1.94 2.18 26.48
N SER A 261 -2.50 1.57 25.44
CA SER A 261 -2.85 2.27 24.20
C SER A 261 -3.90 3.38 24.42
N LEU A 262 -4.79 3.26 25.42
CA LEU A 262 -5.71 4.34 25.80
C LEU A 262 -4.98 5.62 26.24
N ASN A 263 -3.76 5.50 26.77
CA ASN A 263 -2.96 6.64 27.26
C ASN A 263 -2.35 7.48 26.11
N GLU A 264 -2.44 7.03 24.85
CA GLU A 264 -2.08 7.86 23.71
C GLU A 264 -3.01 9.07 23.57
N ILE A 265 -4.27 8.93 23.98
CA ILE A 265 -5.25 10.02 23.97
C ILE A 265 -5.59 10.40 25.43
N ARG A 266 -4.92 11.41 25.95
CA ARG A 266 -5.08 11.84 27.36
C ARG A 266 -6.26 12.76 27.61
N THR A 267 -6.81 13.36 26.57
CA THR A 267 -7.91 14.34 26.67
C THR A 267 -9.24 13.76 26.21
N TRP A 268 -10.35 14.38 26.66
CA TRP A 268 -11.68 14.16 26.11
C TRP A 268 -12.09 15.24 25.08
N ASP A 269 -11.21 16.21 24.77
CA ASP A 269 -11.43 17.14 23.68
C ASP A 269 -11.21 16.44 22.32
N PHE A 270 -12.29 15.94 21.73
CA PHE A 270 -12.31 15.29 20.42
C PHE A 270 -11.71 16.17 19.32
N ASN A 271 -12.02 17.47 19.35
CA ASN A 271 -11.55 18.37 18.30
C ASN A 271 -10.03 18.62 18.40
N LEU A 272 -9.46 18.59 19.60
CA LEU A 272 -8.02 18.65 19.79
C LEU A 272 -7.33 17.40 19.21
N VAL A 273 -7.85 16.20 19.50
CA VAL A 273 -7.32 14.94 18.96
C VAL A 273 -7.41 14.94 17.43
N ARG A 274 -8.55 15.30 16.86
CA ARG A 274 -8.76 15.45 15.42
C ARG A 274 -7.76 16.41 14.77
N ARG A 275 -7.55 17.59 15.38
CA ARG A 275 -6.54 18.54 14.86
C ARG A 275 -5.15 17.96 14.90
N SER A 276 -4.76 17.30 16.00
CA SER A 276 -3.45 16.64 16.13
C SER A 276 -3.22 15.56 15.07
N ALA A 277 -4.26 14.78 14.74
CA ALA A 277 -4.22 13.81 13.67
C ALA A 277 -4.01 14.47 12.29
N ALA A 278 -4.76 15.54 12.00
CA ALA A 278 -4.61 16.30 10.76
C ALA A 278 -3.24 16.99 10.66
N ASP A 279 -2.67 17.47 11.77
CA ASP A 279 -1.35 18.12 11.80
C ASP A 279 -0.22 17.08 11.54
N LEU A 280 -0.40 15.86 12.04
CA LEU A 280 0.52 14.76 11.76
C LEU A 280 0.49 14.38 10.28
N TRP A 281 -0.70 14.24 9.70
CA TRP A 281 -0.85 14.00 8.26
C TRP A 281 -0.27 15.14 7.42
N GLU A 282 -0.51 16.40 7.79
CA GLU A 282 0.07 17.56 7.11
C GLU A 282 1.59 17.49 7.08
N ARG A 283 2.22 17.11 8.20
CA ARG A 283 3.68 16.94 8.29
C ARG A 283 4.18 15.85 7.34
N GLU A 284 3.50 14.71 7.28
CA GLU A 284 3.90 13.58 6.42
C GLU A 284 3.70 13.91 4.92
N LEU A 285 2.59 14.55 4.58
CA LEU A 285 2.31 14.98 3.20
C LEU A 285 3.32 16.04 2.71
N ARG A 286 3.84 16.89 3.62
CA ARG A 286 4.87 17.90 3.28
C ARG A 286 6.20 17.32 2.84
N LYS A 287 6.44 16.03 3.01
CA LYS A 287 7.64 15.35 2.49
C LYS A 287 7.71 15.38 0.96
N LEU A 288 6.55 15.44 0.28
CA LEU A 288 6.43 15.67 -1.17
C LEU A 288 5.48 16.84 -1.42
N GLN A 289 6.00 17.97 -1.88
CA GLN A 289 5.20 19.14 -2.17
C GLN A 289 5.17 19.40 -3.68
N ILE A 290 3.98 19.40 -4.27
CA ILE A 290 3.81 19.68 -5.69
C ILE A 290 3.21 21.07 -5.95
N ASN A 291 3.58 21.64 -7.09
CA ASN A 291 2.89 22.79 -7.68
C ASN A 291 2.31 22.41 -9.04
N THR A 292 1.03 22.70 -9.23
CA THR A 292 0.30 22.58 -10.48
C THR A 292 -0.94 23.45 -10.40
N ALA A 293 -1.37 23.99 -11.54
CA ALA A 293 -2.62 24.74 -11.63
C ALA A 293 -3.87 23.84 -11.60
N ASP A 294 -3.70 22.56 -11.94
CA ASP A 294 -4.81 21.60 -11.97
C ASP A 294 -5.14 21.06 -10.57
N LYS A 295 -6.30 21.50 -10.04
CA LYS A 295 -6.80 21.06 -8.75
C LYS A 295 -7.09 19.56 -8.68
N LYS A 296 -7.55 18.97 -9.79
CA LYS A 296 -7.81 17.53 -9.88
C LYS A 296 -6.53 16.72 -9.69
N THR A 297 -5.48 17.06 -10.43
CA THR A 297 -4.15 16.43 -10.27
C THR A 297 -3.65 16.58 -8.84
N LYS A 298 -3.80 17.75 -8.23
CA LYS A 298 -3.38 17.98 -6.83
C LYS A 298 -4.14 17.08 -5.85
N GLN A 299 -5.45 16.94 -6.03
CA GLN A 299 -6.30 16.08 -5.18
C GLN A 299 -5.92 14.60 -5.35
N ILE A 300 -5.76 14.11 -6.56
CA ILE A 300 -5.34 12.71 -6.82
C ILE A 300 -3.96 12.48 -6.22
N PHE A 301 -3.01 13.39 -6.41
CA PHE A 301 -1.64 13.24 -5.91
C PHE A 301 -1.56 13.12 -4.39
N TYR A 302 -2.22 14.04 -3.65
CA TYR A 302 -2.17 13.99 -2.19
C TYR A 302 -3.01 12.86 -1.61
N THR A 303 -4.09 12.44 -2.29
CA THR A 303 -4.82 11.23 -1.90
C THR A 303 -3.98 9.98 -2.15
N SER A 304 -3.27 9.91 -3.28
CA SER A 304 -2.32 8.81 -3.55
C SER A 304 -1.21 8.76 -2.48
N LEU A 305 -0.65 9.92 -2.09
CA LEU A 305 0.35 9.95 -1.03
C LEU A 305 -0.22 9.52 0.34
N TYR A 306 -1.47 9.89 0.63
CA TYR A 306 -2.20 9.40 1.80
C TYR A 306 -2.34 7.87 1.77
N HIS A 307 -2.77 7.27 0.66
CA HIS A 307 -2.92 5.82 0.51
C HIS A 307 -1.59 5.09 0.73
N THR A 308 -0.46 5.61 0.23
CA THR A 308 0.86 4.96 0.40
C THR A 308 1.35 4.90 1.85
N TYR A 309 0.69 5.63 2.78
CA TYR A 309 1.03 5.62 4.20
C TYR A 309 -0.04 4.92 5.07
N LEU A 310 -1.02 4.22 4.46
CA LEU A 310 -1.98 3.38 5.17
C LEU A 310 -1.41 1.99 5.50
N ALA A 311 -0.47 1.49 4.70
CA ALA A 311 0.23 0.23 4.90
C ALA A 311 1.76 0.41 4.63
N PRO A 312 2.63 -0.40 5.26
CA PRO A 312 2.36 -1.37 6.31
C PRO A 312 1.88 -0.70 7.61
N THR A 313 1.25 -1.47 8.51
CA THR A 313 0.72 -0.94 9.78
C THR A 313 1.58 -1.35 10.97
N ILE A 314 1.60 -0.51 12.01
CA ILE A 314 2.23 -0.85 13.28
C ILE A 314 1.49 -2.05 13.90
N PHE A 315 2.24 -3.09 14.23
CA PHE A 315 1.74 -4.33 14.82
C PHE A 315 2.15 -4.50 16.30
N SER A 316 3.23 -3.86 16.73
CA SER A 316 3.66 -3.87 18.13
C SER A 316 2.91 -2.81 18.95
N ASP A 317 2.62 -3.13 20.23
CA ASP A 317 2.07 -2.19 21.20
C ASP A 317 3.06 -1.09 21.62
N ARG A 318 2.70 -0.25 22.59
CA ARG A 318 3.56 0.83 23.07
C ARG A 318 4.82 0.35 23.81
N TYR A 319 4.79 -0.87 24.35
CA TYR A 319 5.96 -1.50 24.96
C TYR A 319 6.86 -2.22 23.95
N GLY A 320 6.42 -2.29 22.69
CA GLY A 320 7.08 -3.04 21.63
C GLY A 320 6.68 -4.51 21.58
N ASN A 321 5.69 -4.94 22.36
CA ASN A 321 5.24 -6.33 22.37
C ASN A 321 4.31 -6.64 21.20
N TYR A 322 4.41 -7.86 20.69
CA TYR A 322 3.54 -8.41 19.65
C TYR A 322 3.47 -9.93 19.74
N LYS A 323 2.38 -10.52 19.25
CA LYS A 323 2.25 -11.98 19.12
C LYS A 323 2.99 -12.47 17.89
N GLY A 324 3.84 -13.45 18.07
CA GLY A 324 4.50 -14.16 16.98
C GLY A 324 3.69 -15.34 16.47
N VAL A 325 4.31 -16.09 15.56
CA VAL A 325 3.72 -17.21 14.80
C VAL A 325 3.05 -18.28 15.65
N LYS A 326 3.63 -18.60 16.80
CA LYS A 326 3.13 -19.64 17.73
C LYS A 326 2.29 -19.06 18.86
N GLY A 327 2.01 -17.76 18.83
CA GLY A 327 1.23 -17.08 19.84
C GLY A 327 2.01 -16.65 21.09
N GLU A 328 3.33 -16.87 21.13
CA GLU A 328 4.19 -16.29 22.16
C GLU A 328 4.33 -14.78 21.96
N VAL A 329 4.55 -14.05 23.07
CA VAL A 329 4.82 -12.62 23.03
C VAL A 329 6.31 -12.39 22.78
N TYR A 330 6.61 -11.63 21.75
CA TYR A 330 7.94 -11.12 21.42
C TYR A 330 7.99 -9.62 21.65
N ASN A 331 9.20 -9.07 21.70
CA ASN A 331 9.43 -7.64 21.85
C ASN A 331 10.31 -7.13 20.71
N GLY A 332 9.88 -6.06 20.04
CA GLY A 332 10.60 -5.33 19.04
C GLY A 332 10.27 -3.84 19.13
N LYS A 333 11.23 -2.97 18.84
CA LYS A 333 11.06 -1.51 19.02
C LYS A 333 9.84 -0.97 18.25
N MET A 334 9.71 -1.37 16.99
CA MET A 334 8.57 -1.09 16.12
C MET A 334 8.47 -2.25 15.14
N VAL A 335 7.40 -3.01 15.23
CA VAL A 335 7.13 -4.13 14.33
C VAL A 335 5.97 -3.74 13.43
N LEU A 336 6.13 -3.97 12.13
CA LEU A 336 5.20 -3.64 11.07
C LEU A 336 4.65 -4.92 10.46
N SER A 337 3.41 -4.90 10.04
CA SER A 337 2.72 -5.98 9.34
C SER A 337 1.81 -5.41 8.25
N VAL A 338 1.04 -6.25 7.57
CA VAL A 338 0.26 -5.91 6.37
C VAL A 338 1.20 -5.56 5.22
N ASN A 339 1.94 -6.57 4.78
CA ASN A 339 2.96 -6.43 3.74
C ASN A 339 2.56 -7.18 2.47
N SER A 340 1.92 -6.49 1.52
CA SER A 340 1.58 -6.97 0.18
C SER A 340 2.81 -6.90 -0.73
N LEU A 341 3.76 -7.83 -0.54
CA LEU A 341 5.10 -7.67 -1.09
C LEU A 341 5.18 -7.90 -2.60
N TRP A 342 4.30 -8.72 -3.18
CA TRP A 342 4.19 -8.91 -4.62
C TRP A 342 3.91 -7.61 -5.37
N ASP A 343 3.13 -6.73 -4.75
CA ASP A 343 2.70 -5.44 -5.27
C ASP A 343 3.71 -4.35 -4.91
N THR A 344 3.93 -4.15 -3.62
CA THR A 344 4.57 -2.96 -3.06
C THR A 344 6.08 -2.86 -3.34
N PHE A 345 6.78 -3.98 -3.63
CA PHE A 345 8.21 -3.93 -3.96
C PHE A 345 8.48 -3.07 -5.19
N ARG A 346 7.49 -2.89 -6.09
CA ARG A 346 7.64 -2.25 -7.40
C ARG A 346 7.76 -0.72 -7.29
N ALA A 347 6.90 -0.08 -6.48
CA ALA A 347 6.93 1.39 -6.33
C ALA A 347 6.67 1.85 -4.88
N ALA A 348 5.74 1.25 -4.13
CA ALA A 348 5.40 1.72 -2.79
C ALA A 348 6.61 1.65 -1.84
N ASN A 349 7.28 0.50 -1.74
CA ASN A 349 8.49 0.38 -0.93
C ASN A 349 9.65 1.27 -1.42
N PRO A 350 9.95 1.38 -2.73
CA PRO A 350 10.89 2.36 -3.25
C PRO A 350 10.56 3.81 -2.88
N LEU A 351 9.28 4.19 -2.86
CA LEU A 351 8.84 5.52 -2.43
C LEU A 351 9.17 5.76 -0.95
N LEU A 352 8.96 4.75 -0.08
CA LEU A 352 9.34 4.84 1.34
C LEU A 352 10.84 5.05 1.52
N THR A 353 11.71 4.54 0.63
CA THR A 353 13.15 4.79 0.70
C THR A 353 13.53 6.26 0.44
N ILE A 354 12.61 7.06 -0.10
CA ILE A 354 12.78 8.50 -0.32
C ILE A 354 12.07 9.30 0.77
N THR A 355 10.82 8.95 1.09
CA THR A 355 9.93 9.77 1.93
C THR A 355 9.91 9.33 3.40
N GLN A 356 10.27 8.08 3.70
CA GLN A 356 10.16 7.46 5.04
C GLN A 356 11.43 6.68 5.40
N THR A 357 12.59 7.24 5.07
CA THR A 357 13.90 6.58 5.27
C THR A 357 14.15 6.13 6.70
N GLU A 358 13.58 6.82 7.69
CA GLU A 358 13.67 6.47 9.11
C GLU A 358 12.83 5.25 9.50
N MET A 359 11.80 4.91 8.71
CA MET A 359 10.91 3.76 8.94
C MET A 359 11.41 2.49 8.23
N VAL A 360 12.11 2.62 7.09
CA VAL A 360 12.60 1.47 6.32
C VAL A 360 13.40 0.47 7.16
N PRO A 361 14.28 0.88 8.09
CA PRO A 361 14.96 -0.06 8.98
C PRO A 361 14.01 -0.87 9.87
N SER A 362 12.91 -0.28 10.35
CA SER A 362 11.89 -0.99 11.14
C SER A 362 11.15 -2.01 10.29
N LEU A 363 10.84 -1.67 9.03
CA LEU A 363 10.25 -2.61 8.08
C LEU A 363 11.16 -3.83 7.84
N VAL A 364 12.43 -3.60 7.53
CA VAL A 364 13.39 -4.70 7.30
C VAL A 364 13.59 -5.51 8.59
N ASN A 365 13.68 -4.87 9.75
CA ASN A 365 13.80 -5.59 11.03
C ASN A 365 12.54 -6.43 11.33
N SER A 366 11.34 -6.01 10.89
CA SER A 366 10.12 -6.82 10.99
C SER A 366 10.23 -8.08 10.13
N PHE A 367 10.76 -7.97 8.91
CA PHE A 367 11.03 -9.14 8.07
C PHE A 367 12.10 -10.06 8.69
N LEU A 368 13.10 -9.51 9.36
CA LEU A 368 14.12 -10.32 10.05
C LEU A 368 13.56 -10.99 11.30
N ALA A 369 12.65 -10.35 12.02
CA ALA A 369 11.92 -10.97 13.13
C ALA A 369 10.99 -12.10 12.63
N PHE A 370 10.35 -11.91 11.48
CA PHE A 370 9.58 -12.94 10.81
C PHE A 370 10.48 -14.11 10.38
N TYR A 371 11.64 -13.83 9.79
CA TYR A 371 12.64 -14.84 9.42
C TYR A 371 13.11 -15.67 10.63
N ASP A 372 13.33 -15.06 11.79
CA ASP A 372 13.73 -15.76 12.99
C ASP A 372 12.70 -16.80 13.45
N GLN A 373 11.42 -16.57 13.16
CA GLN A 373 10.30 -17.39 13.61
C GLN A 373 9.86 -18.41 12.56
N TYR A 374 9.81 -18.02 11.27
CA TYR A 374 9.40 -18.88 10.16
C TYR A 374 10.57 -19.60 9.47
N GLY A 375 11.80 -19.08 9.58
CA GLY A 375 12.99 -19.61 8.89
C GLY A 375 13.16 -19.09 7.45
N TYR A 376 12.31 -18.15 6.99
CA TYR A 376 12.38 -17.46 5.70
C TYR A 376 11.72 -16.08 5.80
N LEU A 377 12.01 -15.19 4.83
CA LEU A 377 11.39 -13.87 4.75
C LEU A 377 9.92 -13.99 4.33
N PRO A 378 9.04 -13.05 4.73
CA PRO A 378 7.61 -13.12 4.39
C PRO A 378 7.37 -13.05 2.88
N VAL A 379 6.27 -13.66 2.43
CA VAL A 379 5.73 -13.51 1.08
C VAL A 379 4.55 -12.54 1.09
N TRP A 380 3.56 -12.78 1.95
CA TRP A 380 2.48 -11.87 2.25
C TRP A 380 2.13 -11.97 3.74
N ASP A 381 2.62 -11.02 4.50
CA ASP A 381 2.43 -10.98 5.95
C ASP A 381 1.16 -10.22 6.32
N LEU A 382 0.20 -10.90 6.96
CA LEU A 382 -1.00 -10.31 7.52
C LEU A 382 -1.06 -10.59 9.03
N HIS A 383 -0.89 -9.56 9.85
CA HIS A 383 -0.83 -9.67 11.31
C HIS A 383 0.15 -10.75 11.79
N PHE A 384 1.35 -10.71 11.20
CA PHE A 384 2.44 -11.65 11.46
C PHE A 384 2.11 -13.11 11.11
N ASN A 385 1.10 -13.33 10.27
CA ASN A 385 0.81 -14.62 9.65
C ASN A 385 1.32 -14.65 8.21
N GLU A 386 1.99 -15.74 7.80
CA GLU A 386 2.25 -16.00 6.40
C GLU A 386 0.97 -16.48 5.72
N THR A 387 0.41 -15.68 4.85
CA THR A 387 -0.79 -16.07 4.10
C THR A 387 -0.45 -16.89 2.87
N ASN A 388 0.83 -16.88 2.47
CA ASN A 388 1.34 -17.59 1.29
C ASN A 388 0.63 -17.18 -0.01
N THR A 389 0.09 -15.96 -0.04
CA THR A 389 -0.64 -15.39 -1.17
C THR A 389 0.37 -14.79 -2.16
N MET A 390 0.06 -14.88 -3.44
CA MET A 390 0.86 -14.41 -4.57
C MET A 390 2.18 -15.19 -4.79
N THR A 391 2.84 -14.87 -5.89
CA THR A 391 4.07 -15.53 -6.35
C THR A 391 5.32 -14.77 -5.87
N GLY A 392 6.51 -15.23 -6.22
CA GLY A 392 7.77 -14.62 -5.81
C GLY A 392 8.15 -14.85 -4.34
N TYR A 393 9.30 -14.29 -3.92
CA TYR A 393 9.71 -14.09 -2.52
C TYR A 393 10.18 -12.64 -2.34
N HIS A 394 9.26 -11.72 -2.60
CA HIS A 394 9.53 -10.30 -2.89
C HIS A 394 9.90 -9.44 -1.67
N ALA A 395 9.97 -10.00 -0.46
CA ALA A 395 10.73 -9.36 0.61
C ALA A 395 12.21 -9.20 0.23
N VAL A 396 12.72 -10.09 -0.65
CA VAL A 396 14.11 -10.04 -1.13
C VAL A 396 14.42 -8.75 -1.89
N PRO A 397 13.68 -8.34 -2.93
CA PRO A 397 13.92 -7.05 -3.59
C PRO A 397 13.76 -5.85 -2.65
N VAL A 398 12.83 -5.87 -1.69
CA VAL A 398 12.67 -4.78 -0.70
C VAL A 398 13.91 -4.63 0.17
N VAL A 399 14.42 -5.75 0.70
CA VAL A 399 15.66 -5.79 1.51
C VAL A 399 16.86 -5.40 0.67
N ALA A 400 16.94 -5.90 -0.58
CA ALA A 400 18.02 -5.56 -1.50
C ALA A 400 18.03 -4.07 -1.83
N ASP A 401 16.87 -3.48 -2.11
CA ASP A 401 16.73 -2.05 -2.40
C ASP A 401 17.26 -1.21 -1.24
N ALA A 402 16.86 -1.53 0.01
CA ALA A 402 17.36 -0.86 1.20
C ALA A 402 18.89 -0.97 1.37
N ILE A 403 19.45 -2.17 1.15
CA ILE A 403 20.91 -2.39 1.24
C ILE A 403 21.63 -1.65 0.13
N MET A 404 21.15 -1.74 -1.12
CA MET A 404 21.80 -1.09 -2.28
C MET A 404 21.79 0.43 -2.16
N LYS A 405 20.76 1.00 -1.55
CA LYS A 405 20.62 2.44 -1.22
C LYS A 405 21.37 2.85 0.06
N ASN A 406 22.12 1.95 0.70
CA ASN A 406 22.88 2.17 1.92
C ASN A 406 22.04 2.62 3.14
N ILE A 407 20.77 2.25 3.21
CA ILE A 407 19.93 2.53 4.38
C ILE A 407 20.43 1.68 5.55
N ARG A 408 20.73 2.34 6.67
CA ARG A 408 21.29 1.73 7.89
C ARG A 408 20.20 1.50 8.93
N GLY A 409 20.51 0.75 10.01
CA GLY A 409 19.62 0.49 11.13
C GLY A 409 19.10 -0.95 11.21
N PHE A 410 19.64 -1.85 10.38
CA PHE A 410 19.44 -3.30 10.44
C PHE A 410 20.74 -4.05 10.09
N ASP A 411 20.80 -5.33 10.43
CA ASP A 411 21.94 -6.20 10.21
C ASP A 411 21.99 -6.71 8.76
N TYR A 412 22.93 -6.19 7.96
CA TYR A 412 23.09 -6.57 6.55
C TYR A 412 23.50 -8.04 6.38
N GLU A 413 24.30 -8.60 7.28
CA GLU A 413 24.73 -10.00 7.20
C GLU A 413 23.56 -10.94 7.49
N LYS A 414 22.77 -10.65 8.51
CA LYS A 414 21.54 -11.37 8.82
C LYS A 414 20.53 -11.25 7.67
N ALA A 415 20.36 -10.05 7.12
CA ALA A 415 19.48 -9.80 5.99
C ALA A 415 19.89 -10.62 4.77
N TYR A 416 21.18 -10.65 4.43
CA TYR A 416 21.71 -11.51 3.35
C TYR A 416 21.43 -13.00 3.59
N LYS A 417 21.68 -13.49 4.82
CA LYS A 417 21.37 -14.90 5.18
C LYS A 417 19.88 -15.20 5.00
N ALA A 418 18.99 -14.30 5.40
CA ALA A 418 17.55 -14.46 5.28
C ALA A 418 17.11 -14.48 3.81
N MET A 419 17.61 -13.54 2.97
CA MET A 419 17.38 -13.53 1.52
C MET A 419 17.82 -14.84 0.87
N ARG A 420 19.06 -15.25 1.14
CA ARG A 420 19.61 -16.51 0.63
C ARG A 420 18.79 -17.73 1.08
N ARG A 421 18.36 -17.76 2.35
CA ARG A 421 17.53 -18.85 2.88
C ARG A 421 16.18 -18.93 2.16
N SER A 422 15.52 -17.80 1.89
CA SER A 422 14.28 -17.76 1.13
C SER A 422 14.40 -18.37 -0.25
N ALA A 423 15.52 -18.15 -0.96
CA ALA A 423 15.80 -18.70 -2.28
C ALA A 423 16.24 -20.18 -2.27
N MET A 424 16.70 -20.71 -1.13
CA MET A 424 17.33 -22.04 -1.02
C MET A 424 16.51 -23.08 -0.24
N GLN A 425 15.35 -22.71 0.30
CA GLN A 425 14.43 -23.64 0.95
C GLN A 425 13.75 -24.59 -0.04
N ASN A 426 12.99 -25.58 0.46
CA ASN A 426 12.28 -26.56 -0.37
C ASN A 426 10.76 -26.38 -0.31
N ILE A 427 10.30 -25.12 -0.28
CA ILE A 427 8.87 -24.77 -0.33
C ILE A 427 8.60 -23.85 -1.54
N ARG A 428 7.36 -23.67 -1.92
CA ARG A 428 6.91 -22.77 -3.00
C ARG A 428 7.59 -23.04 -4.36
N GLY A 429 7.96 -24.30 -4.65
CA GLY A 429 8.59 -24.67 -5.92
C GLY A 429 10.06 -24.28 -6.07
N THR A 430 10.72 -23.70 -5.06
CA THR A 430 12.13 -23.29 -5.16
C THR A 430 13.08 -24.49 -5.41
N GLU A 431 12.72 -25.70 -4.95
CA GLU A 431 13.45 -26.92 -5.29
C GLU A 431 13.31 -27.27 -6.77
N LEU A 432 12.09 -27.20 -7.32
CA LEU A 432 11.83 -27.42 -8.74
C LEU A 432 12.62 -26.42 -9.59
N TYR A 433 12.57 -25.14 -9.21
CA TYR A 433 13.30 -24.07 -9.88
C TYR A 433 14.81 -24.32 -9.92
N ARG A 434 15.41 -24.78 -8.81
CA ARG A 434 16.85 -25.11 -8.76
C ARG A 434 17.21 -26.33 -9.62
N ASN A 435 16.34 -27.35 -9.63
CA ASN A 435 16.63 -28.63 -10.30
C ASN A 435 16.39 -28.54 -11.81
N PHE A 436 15.35 -27.86 -12.26
CA PHE A 436 14.99 -27.76 -13.68
C PHE A 436 15.47 -26.47 -14.35
N GLY A 437 15.82 -25.43 -13.57
CA GLY A 437 16.10 -24.10 -14.09
C GLY A 437 14.84 -23.32 -14.49
N PHE A 438 13.66 -23.82 -14.13
CA PHE A 438 12.34 -23.21 -14.28
C PHE A 438 11.33 -23.96 -13.41
N ILE A 439 10.11 -23.44 -13.26
CA ILE A 439 9.02 -24.17 -12.62
C ILE A 439 8.27 -24.97 -13.68
N PRO A 440 8.26 -26.32 -13.59
CA PRO A 440 7.51 -27.14 -14.54
C PRO A 440 6.00 -26.98 -14.37
N ALA A 441 5.28 -26.71 -15.46
CA ALA A 441 3.84 -26.45 -15.46
C ALA A 441 3.00 -27.69 -15.10
N ASP A 442 3.53 -28.89 -15.28
CA ASP A 442 2.92 -30.16 -14.85
C ASP A 442 3.16 -30.47 -13.35
N LYS A 443 3.88 -29.63 -12.64
CA LYS A 443 4.14 -29.75 -11.19
C LYS A 443 3.52 -28.62 -10.40
N MET A 444 3.40 -27.42 -10.99
CA MET A 444 2.93 -26.25 -10.29
C MET A 444 2.23 -25.28 -11.25
N VAL A 445 1.12 -24.72 -10.82
CA VAL A 445 0.43 -23.60 -11.50
C VAL A 445 1.30 -22.34 -11.45
N GLU A 446 0.93 -21.30 -12.19
CA GLU A 446 1.64 -20.01 -12.23
C GLU A 446 3.12 -20.12 -12.61
N SER A 447 3.46 -21.20 -13.29
CA SER A 447 4.85 -21.65 -13.52
C SER A 447 5.71 -20.66 -14.28
N VAL A 448 5.12 -19.89 -15.20
CA VAL A 448 5.81 -18.84 -15.95
C VAL A 448 6.11 -17.66 -15.03
N THR A 449 5.09 -17.12 -14.36
CA THR A 449 5.23 -15.99 -13.44
C THR A 449 6.27 -16.28 -12.37
N ILE A 450 6.15 -17.41 -11.67
CA ILE A 450 7.09 -17.81 -10.61
C ILE A 450 8.52 -17.91 -11.15
N THR A 451 8.71 -18.48 -12.35
CA THR A 451 10.05 -18.60 -12.96
C THR A 451 10.67 -17.22 -13.21
N GLN A 452 9.92 -16.27 -13.74
CA GLN A 452 10.40 -14.92 -14.01
C GLN A 452 10.69 -14.14 -12.73
N GLU A 453 9.81 -14.23 -11.76
CA GLU A 453 9.93 -13.52 -10.48
C GLU A 453 11.09 -14.05 -9.64
N TYR A 454 11.27 -15.38 -9.56
CA TYR A 454 12.43 -15.96 -8.89
C TYR A 454 13.75 -15.56 -9.57
N ALA A 455 13.77 -15.39 -10.90
CA ALA A 455 14.96 -14.90 -11.59
C ALA A 455 15.30 -13.45 -11.20
N TYR A 456 14.29 -12.61 -11.00
CA TYR A 456 14.48 -11.24 -10.51
C TYR A 456 14.92 -11.20 -9.05
N ASP A 457 14.27 -11.97 -8.18
CA ASP A 457 14.62 -12.06 -6.77
C ASP A 457 16.07 -12.55 -6.59
N ASP A 458 16.49 -13.55 -7.37
CA ASP A 458 17.86 -14.06 -7.39
C ASP A 458 18.87 -13.02 -7.90
N TRP A 459 18.48 -12.19 -8.87
CA TRP A 459 19.29 -11.06 -9.28
C TRP A 459 19.50 -10.07 -8.14
N CYS A 460 18.46 -9.81 -7.35
CA CYS A 460 18.56 -8.96 -6.18
C CYS A 460 19.55 -9.53 -5.14
N ILE A 461 19.49 -10.84 -4.87
CA ILE A 461 20.47 -11.52 -4.00
C ILE A 461 21.88 -11.38 -4.56
N LEU A 462 22.06 -11.54 -5.89
CA LEU A 462 23.35 -11.36 -6.56
C LEU A 462 23.94 -9.96 -6.33
N GLN A 463 23.11 -8.89 -6.40
CA GLN A 463 23.61 -7.53 -6.18
C GLN A 463 24.10 -7.35 -4.73
N VAL A 464 23.33 -7.84 -3.76
CA VAL A 464 23.73 -7.80 -2.35
C VAL A 464 24.97 -8.67 -2.09
N ALA A 465 25.06 -9.87 -2.69
CA ALA A 465 26.24 -10.72 -2.59
C ALA A 465 27.51 -10.01 -3.08
N LYS A 466 27.45 -9.34 -4.23
CA LYS A 466 28.55 -8.53 -4.76
C LYS A 466 28.94 -7.41 -3.79
N LYS A 467 27.94 -6.66 -3.27
CA LYS A 467 28.14 -5.53 -2.34
C LYS A 467 28.80 -5.98 -1.03
N LEU A 468 28.37 -7.15 -0.50
CA LEU A 468 28.88 -7.71 0.75
C LEU A 468 30.09 -8.65 0.54
N LYS A 469 30.61 -8.77 -0.71
CA LYS A 469 31.75 -9.59 -1.08
C LYS A 469 31.55 -11.10 -0.82
N LYS A 470 30.32 -11.60 -0.98
CA LYS A 470 29.95 -13.02 -0.88
C LYS A 470 30.17 -13.70 -2.24
N TYR A 471 31.42 -13.73 -2.69
CA TYR A 471 31.78 -14.15 -4.06
C TYR A 471 31.45 -15.61 -4.36
N GLU A 472 31.41 -16.48 -3.33
CA GLU A 472 31.05 -17.87 -3.41
C GLU A 472 29.63 -18.13 -3.94
N ASP A 473 28.71 -17.20 -3.71
CA ASP A 473 27.30 -17.29 -4.16
C ASP A 473 27.08 -16.68 -5.55
N THR A 474 27.99 -15.82 -6.04
CA THR A 474 27.75 -15.00 -7.25
C THR A 474 27.52 -15.82 -8.50
N ALA A 475 28.30 -16.89 -8.73
CA ALA A 475 28.15 -17.74 -9.92
C ALA A 475 26.78 -18.42 -9.99
N SER A 476 26.29 -18.93 -8.84
CA SER A 476 24.99 -19.57 -8.72
C SER A 476 23.86 -18.60 -9.02
N PHE A 477 23.83 -17.45 -8.34
CA PHE A 477 22.76 -16.46 -8.50
C PHE A 477 22.82 -15.75 -9.87
N THR A 478 23.99 -15.58 -10.48
CA THR A 478 24.09 -15.11 -11.88
C THR A 478 23.40 -16.06 -12.85
N ARG A 479 23.63 -17.37 -12.71
CA ARG A 479 22.99 -18.37 -13.55
C ARG A 479 21.47 -18.39 -13.34
N ARG A 480 21.01 -18.36 -12.08
CA ARG A 480 19.58 -18.39 -11.70
C ARG A 480 18.85 -17.14 -12.16
N ALA A 481 19.46 -15.97 -12.07
CA ALA A 481 18.92 -14.71 -12.61
C ALA A 481 18.67 -14.75 -14.13
N GLY A 482 19.26 -15.70 -14.84
CA GLY A 482 19.02 -15.94 -16.27
C GLY A 482 17.99 -17.02 -16.60
N TYR A 483 17.37 -17.68 -15.59
CA TYR A 483 16.47 -18.82 -15.80
C TYR A 483 15.13 -18.44 -16.45
N TRP A 484 14.74 -17.18 -16.45
CA TRP A 484 13.57 -16.68 -17.18
C TRP A 484 13.61 -17.07 -18.67
N LYS A 485 14.80 -17.24 -19.27
CA LYS A 485 14.99 -17.66 -20.67
C LYS A 485 14.45 -19.08 -20.94
N ASN A 486 14.42 -19.95 -19.92
CA ASN A 486 14.05 -21.36 -20.07
C ASN A 486 12.54 -21.57 -20.33
N VAL A 487 11.72 -20.55 -20.11
CA VAL A 487 10.27 -20.56 -20.36
C VAL A 487 9.86 -19.69 -21.55
N TYR A 488 10.82 -19.15 -22.30
CA TYR A 488 10.54 -18.40 -23.53
C TYR A 488 10.45 -19.34 -24.73
N ASP A 489 9.35 -19.26 -25.47
CA ASP A 489 9.14 -20.00 -26.73
C ASP A 489 9.34 -19.09 -27.93
N GLU A 490 10.50 -19.21 -28.59
CA GLU A 490 10.89 -18.43 -29.76
C GLU A 490 9.86 -18.53 -30.91
N LYS A 491 9.18 -19.70 -31.05
CA LYS A 491 8.20 -19.92 -32.14
C LYS A 491 6.96 -19.06 -32.00
N THR A 492 6.53 -18.80 -30.76
CA THR A 492 5.34 -17.99 -30.47
C THR A 492 5.67 -16.56 -30.08
N GLY A 493 6.91 -16.30 -29.65
CA GLY A 493 7.34 -14.99 -29.13
C GLY A 493 6.73 -14.66 -27.77
N PHE A 494 6.42 -15.70 -26.95
CA PHE A 494 5.86 -15.57 -25.62
C PHE A 494 6.55 -16.45 -24.60
N PHE A 495 6.52 -16.06 -23.33
CA PHE A 495 6.81 -16.95 -22.22
C PHE A 495 5.63 -17.91 -22.04
N ARG A 496 5.93 -19.21 -21.92
CA ARG A 496 4.93 -20.28 -21.89
C ARG A 496 5.22 -21.31 -20.81
N GLY A 497 4.16 -21.94 -20.30
CA GLY A 497 4.29 -23.11 -19.44
C GLY A 497 5.07 -24.23 -20.13
N ARG A 498 6.09 -24.75 -19.44
CA ARG A 498 6.97 -25.84 -19.91
C ARG A 498 6.89 -26.98 -18.89
N ASN A 499 6.72 -28.22 -19.40
CA ASN A 499 6.61 -29.41 -18.56
C ASN A 499 7.97 -30.01 -18.22
N THR A 500 8.02 -30.92 -17.24
CA THR A 500 9.26 -31.65 -16.84
C THR A 500 9.96 -32.36 -17.98
N ASN A 501 9.20 -32.82 -18.99
CA ASN A 501 9.74 -33.46 -20.20
C ASN A 501 10.22 -32.48 -21.26
N GLY A 502 10.28 -31.17 -20.95
CA GLY A 502 10.72 -30.12 -21.84
C GLY A 502 9.71 -29.64 -22.89
N ARG A 503 8.50 -30.24 -22.95
CA ARG A 503 7.45 -29.83 -23.89
C ARG A 503 6.66 -28.66 -23.38
N TRP A 504 6.22 -27.80 -24.32
CA TRP A 504 5.34 -26.68 -24.04
C TRP A 504 3.91 -27.13 -23.73
N VAL A 505 3.24 -26.46 -22.79
CA VAL A 505 1.82 -26.70 -22.49
C VAL A 505 0.97 -26.42 -23.73
N ARG A 506 -0.03 -27.24 -24.01
CA ARG A 506 -0.96 -27.10 -25.13
C ARG A 506 -2.40 -27.39 -24.67
N PRO A 507 -3.40 -26.73 -25.28
CA PRO A 507 -3.30 -25.67 -26.31
C PRO A 507 -2.64 -24.40 -25.76
N PHE A 508 -2.33 -23.43 -26.62
CA PHE A 508 -1.79 -22.15 -26.23
C PHE A 508 -2.54 -21.04 -26.95
N ASP A 509 -3.19 -20.19 -26.16
CA ASP A 509 -3.80 -18.95 -26.59
C ASP A 509 -3.19 -17.81 -25.74
N PRO A 510 -2.51 -16.80 -26.34
CA PRO A 510 -1.90 -15.72 -25.58
C PRO A 510 -2.90 -14.77 -24.90
N TYR A 511 -4.18 -14.86 -25.22
CA TYR A 511 -5.27 -14.07 -24.64
C TYR A 511 -5.99 -14.81 -23.50
N GLU A 512 -5.68 -16.10 -23.28
CA GLU A 512 -6.32 -16.94 -22.24
C GLU A 512 -5.91 -16.47 -20.84
N ALA A 513 -6.90 -16.06 -20.04
CA ALA A 513 -6.70 -15.53 -18.69
C ALA A 513 -7.40 -16.35 -17.58
N THR A 514 -7.88 -17.56 -17.89
CA THR A 514 -8.52 -18.43 -16.88
C THR A 514 -7.53 -18.85 -15.79
N ILE A 515 -7.97 -18.86 -14.54
CA ILE A 515 -7.22 -19.40 -13.39
C ILE A 515 -7.79 -20.80 -13.06
N PRO A 516 -6.94 -21.81 -12.75
CA PRO A 516 -5.47 -21.79 -12.70
C PRO A 516 -4.82 -21.86 -14.08
N SER A 517 -3.69 -21.18 -14.25
CA SER A 517 -2.91 -21.12 -15.49
C SER A 517 -1.42 -21.07 -15.20
N PRO A 518 -0.55 -21.09 -16.22
CA PRO A 518 0.88 -20.79 -16.04
C PRO A 518 1.18 -19.34 -15.61
N TYR A 519 0.18 -18.45 -15.60
CA TYR A 519 0.30 -17.02 -15.29
C TYR A 519 -0.51 -16.68 -14.04
N THR A 520 -0.01 -15.76 -13.23
CA THR A 520 -0.71 -15.22 -12.07
C THR A 520 -1.61 -14.08 -12.51
N GLU A 521 -2.92 -14.19 -12.28
CA GLU A 521 -3.89 -13.12 -12.52
C GLU A 521 -3.68 -12.39 -13.87
N GLY A 522 -3.55 -13.16 -14.94
CA GLY A 522 -3.27 -12.58 -16.24
C GLY A 522 -3.08 -13.63 -17.34
N ASN A 523 -2.55 -13.18 -18.47
CA ASN A 523 -2.29 -14.01 -19.63
C ASN A 523 -0.86 -13.83 -20.17
N ALA A 524 -0.54 -14.48 -21.27
CA ALA A 524 0.80 -14.42 -21.84
C ALA A 524 1.23 -13.01 -22.26
N TRP A 525 0.30 -12.10 -22.61
CA TRP A 525 0.62 -10.74 -22.96
C TRP A 525 1.11 -9.94 -21.76
N GLN A 526 0.39 -9.95 -20.62
CA GLN A 526 0.76 -9.18 -19.42
C GLN A 526 2.08 -9.68 -18.84
N HIS A 527 2.33 -11.02 -18.90
CA HIS A 527 3.54 -11.62 -18.35
C HIS A 527 4.71 -11.73 -19.34
N ASN A 528 4.61 -11.11 -20.54
CA ASN A 528 5.68 -11.20 -21.54
C ASN A 528 6.88 -10.26 -21.29
N PHE A 529 6.82 -9.45 -20.25
CA PHE A 529 7.78 -8.34 -20.09
C PHE A 529 8.45 -8.31 -18.71
N PHE A 530 8.12 -9.23 -17.79
CA PHE A 530 8.68 -9.20 -16.44
C PHE A 530 10.12 -9.74 -16.41
N VAL A 531 11.04 -8.93 -16.94
CA VAL A 531 12.50 -9.13 -16.86
C VAL A 531 13.15 -7.76 -16.52
N PRO A 532 12.78 -7.11 -15.41
CA PRO A 532 13.20 -5.71 -15.14
C PRO A 532 14.71 -5.58 -14.91
N HIS A 533 15.37 -6.65 -14.49
CA HIS A 533 16.82 -6.69 -14.27
C HIS A 533 17.64 -6.89 -15.54
N ASP A 534 17.02 -7.38 -16.63
CA ASP A 534 17.74 -7.69 -17.88
C ASP A 534 16.93 -7.39 -19.16
N VAL A 535 16.46 -6.15 -19.29
CA VAL A 535 15.70 -5.71 -20.48
C VAL A 535 16.52 -5.84 -21.77
N GLU A 536 17.83 -5.63 -21.71
CA GLU A 536 18.72 -5.87 -22.85
C GLU A 536 18.82 -7.36 -23.22
N GLY A 537 18.85 -8.24 -22.21
CA GLY A 537 18.74 -9.68 -22.43
C GLY A 537 17.42 -10.06 -23.09
N LEU A 538 16.30 -9.44 -22.63
CA LEU A 538 15.00 -9.64 -23.24
C LEU A 538 14.96 -9.11 -24.70
N ARG A 539 15.59 -7.97 -24.99
CA ARG A 539 15.73 -7.47 -26.38
C ARG A 539 16.48 -8.45 -27.27
N LYS A 540 17.55 -9.06 -26.76
CA LYS A 540 18.42 -9.98 -27.52
C LYS A 540 17.78 -11.31 -27.89
N ILE A 541 16.70 -11.73 -27.22
CA ILE A 541 16.02 -12.99 -27.60
C ILE A 541 15.08 -12.82 -28.81
N TYR A 542 14.77 -11.57 -29.21
CA TYR A 542 14.03 -11.32 -30.44
C TYR A 542 14.97 -11.33 -31.64
N SER A 543 14.52 -11.94 -32.74
CA SER A 543 15.33 -12.14 -33.95
C SER A 543 15.65 -10.86 -34.72
N THR A 544 14.96 -9.75 -34.43
CA THR A 544 15.19 -8.44 -35.07
C THR A 544 15.54 -7.37 -34.05
N PRO A 545 16.32 -6.34 -34.40
CA PRO A 545 16.68 -5.27 -33.48
C PRO A 545 15.46 -4.56 -32.83
N ASP A 546 14.37 -4.40 -33.60
CA ASP A 546 13.14 -3.75 -33.17
C ASP A 546 12.09 -4.75 -32.63
N GLY A 547 12.45 -6.02 -32.45
CA GLY A 547 11.52 -7.09 -32.08
C GLY A 547 10.81 -6.84 -30.76
N LEU A 548 11.54 -6.41 -29.72
CA LEU A 548 10.95 -6.05 -28.43
C LEU A 548 10.11 -4.77 -28.53
N GLU A 549 10.53 -3.74 -29.26
CA GLU A 549 9.75 -2.53 -29.51
C GLU A 549 8.42 -2.87 -30.17
N ASN A 550 8.43 -3.65 -31.24
CA ASN A 550 7.23 -4.10 -31.95
C ASN A 550 6.29 -4.91 -31.03
N LYS A 551 6.85 -5.72 -30.13
CA LYS A 551 6.07 -6.50 -29.17
C LYS A 551 5.41 -5.59 -28.12
N LEU A 552 6.13 -4.58 -27.63
CA LEU A 552 5.58 -3.55 -26.75
C LEU A 552 4.47 -2.74 -27.43
N ASP A 553 4.70 -2.29 -28.68
CA ASP A 553 3.67 -1.57 -29.46
C ASP A 553 2.43 -2.44 -29.66
N SER A 554 2.62 -3.75 -29.92
CA SER A 554 1.53 -4.70 -30.07
C SER A 554 0.72 -4.83 -28.78
N LEU A 555 1.36 -4.92 -27.61
CA LEU A 555 0.67 -5.00 -26.30
C LEU A 555 -0.37 -3.88 -26.14
N PHE A 556 -0.04 -2.65 -26.55
CA PHE A 556 -0.91 -1.49 -26.39
C PHE A 556 -1.92 -1.30 -27.54
N THR A 557 -1.85 -2.11 -28.61
CA THR A 557 -2.67 -1.91 -29.83
C THR A 557 -3.54 -3.09 -30.22
N VAL A 558 -3.23 -4.31 -29.75
CA VAL A 558 -4.07 -5.50 -29.99
C VAL A 558 -5.42 -5.37 -29.26
N SER A 559 -6.36 -6.24 -29.61
CA SER A 559 -7.68 -6.27 -28.94
C SER A 559 -7.56 -6.41 -27.43
N SER A 560 -8.34 -5.64 -26.69
CA SER A 560 -8.47 -5.81 -25.21
C SER A 560 -9.33 -7.01 -24.82
N LYS A 561 -9.94 -7.69 -25.79
CA LYS A 561 -10.77 -8.88 -25.51
C LYS A 561 -9.85 -10.04 -25.08
N MET A 562 -10.10 -10.59 -23.91
CA MET A 562 -9.48 -11.81 -23.42
C MET A 562 -10.36 -13.01 -23.68
N THR A 563 -9.78 -14.20 -23.63
CA THR A 563 -10.45 -15.48 -23.72
C THR A 563 -10.45 -16.15 -22.35
N GLY A 564 -11.37 -17.08 -22.15
CA GLY A 564 -11.54 -17.79 -20.89
C GLY A 564 -12.25 -16.98 -19.80
N ASN A 565 -12.11 -17.42 -18.55
CA ASN A 565 -12.71 -16.78 -17.38
C ASN A 565 -11.70 -15.79 -16.76
N THR A 566 -11.78 -14.53 -17.19
CA THR A 566 -10.84 -13.47 -16.78
C THR A 566 -11.00 -13.12 -15.31
N PRO A 567 -9.92 -13.09 -14.51
CA PRO A 567 -9.93 -12.57 -13.14
C PRO A 567 -10.33 -11.09 -13.10
N PRO A 568 -11.06 -10.65 -12.06
CA PRO A 568 -11.46 -9.24 -11.91
C PRO A 568 -10.27 -8.29 -11.76
N ASP A 569 -9.11 -8.78 -11.31
CA ASP A 569 -7.87 -8.01 -11.15
C ASP A 569 -7.35 -7.49 -12.50
N VAL A 570 -7.62 -8.19 -13.61
CA VAL A 570 -7.19 -7.79 -14.96
C VAL A 570 -8.10 -6.69 -15.49
N SER A 571 -7.84 -5.47 -15.07
CA SER A 571 -8.66 -4.28 -15.36
C SER A 571 -7.80 -3.12 -15.89
N GLY A 572 -8.41 -2.00 -16.29
CA GLY A 572 -7.68 -0.83 -16.78
C GLY A 572 -6.91 -1.09 -18.09
N LEU A 573 -7.63 -1.57 -19.13
CA LEU A 573 -7.01 -2.09 -20.34
C LEU A 573 -6.69 -1.01 -21.40
N ILE A 574 -5.48 -1.10 -21.97
CA ILE A 574 -5.07 -0.47 -23.23
C ILE A 574 -4.45 -1.58 -24.09
N GLY A 575 -5.18 -2.09 -25.07
CA GLY A 575 -4.82 -3.34 -25.71
C GLY A 575 -4.83 -4.48 -24.69
N GLN A 576 -3.72 -5.19 -24.55
CA GLN A 576 -3.53 -6.20 -23.49
C GLN A 576 -2.71 -5.69 -22.30
N TYR A 577 -2.31 -4.42 -22.26
CA TYR A 577 -1.78 -3.78 -21.08
C TYR A 577 -2.91 -3.63 -20.03
N ALA A 578 -2.72 -4.13 -18.83
CA ALA A 578 -3.72 -4.11 -17.75
C ALA A 578 -3.17 -3.31 -16.57
N HIS A 579 -3.56 -2.03 -16.45
CA HIS A 579 -3.03 -1.16 -15.40
C HIS A 579 -3.51 -1.52 -14.00
N GLY A 580 -4.68 -2.12 -13.90
CA GLY A 580 -5.28 -2.55 -12.64
C GLY A 580 -4.57 -3.73 -11.98
N ASN A 581 -3.52 -4.30 -12.61
CA ASN A 581 -2.73 -5.37 -12.01
C ASN A 581 -1.22 -5.12 -12.19
N GLU A 582 -0.43 -5.43 -11.19
CA GLU A 582 0.97 -5.05 -10.99
C GLU A 582 1.96 -5.55 -12.03
N PRO A 583 1.80 -6.73 -12.65
CA PRO A 583 2.71 -7.18 -13.72
C PRO A 583 2.88 -6.17 -14.85
N SER A 584 1.92 -5.28 -15.06
CA SER A 584 1.95 -4.25 -16.11
C SER A 584 2.71 -2.97 -15.73
N HIS A 585 2.89 -2.67 -14.44
CA HIS A 585 3.28 -1.33 -13.95
C HIS A 585 4.62 -0.81 -14.50
N HIS A 586 5.59 -1.67 -14.77
CA HIS A 586 6.92 -1.29 -15.30
C HIS A 586 6.94 -1.16 -16.84
N ILE A 587 5.97 -1.75 -17.55
CA ILE A 587 6.06 -2.01 -19.00
C ILE A 587 6.13 -0.70 -19.81
N ALA A 588 5.33 0.32 -19.45
CA ALA A 588 5.33 1.60 -20.17
C ALA A 588 6.70 2.30 -20.15
N TYR A 589 7.55 2.00 -19.17
CA TYR A 589 8.89 2.57 -19.04
C TYR A 589 9.97 1.81 -19.79
N MET A 590 9.68 0.61 -20.32
CA MET A 590 10.66 -0.22 -21.01
C MET A 590 11.15 0.39 -22.34
N TYR A 591 10.37 1.27 -22.97
CA TYR A 591 10.82 1.96 -24.18
C TYR A 591 12.09 2.82 -23.96
N SER A 592 12.32 3.31 -22.74
CA SER A 592 13.53 4.06 -22.41
C SER A 592 14.80 3.19 -22.46
N TYR A 593 14.70 1.88 -22.16
CA TYR A 593 15.79 0.92 -22.37
C TYR A 593 16.09 0.66 -23.86
N LEU A 594 15.11 0.92 -24.72
CA LEU A 594 15.21 0.79 -26.17
C LEU A 594 15.59 2.11 -26.87
N GLN A 595 16.08 3.09 -26.09
CA GLN A 595 16.41 4.44 -26.56
C GLN A 595 15.23 5.18 -27.23
N LYS A 596 14.00 4.92 -26.76
CA LYS A 596 12.75 5.53 -27.25
C LYS A 596 11.97 6.22 -26.11
N PRO A 597 12.57 7.12 -25.31
CA PRO A 597 11.93 7.69 -24.12
C PRO A 597 10.64 8.48 -24.45
N TRP A 598 10.47 8.96 -25.68
CA TRP A 598 9.23 9.60 -26.09
C TRP A 598 8.03 8.65 -26.16
N LYS A 599 8.23 7.35 -26.46
CA LYS A 599 7.15 6.35 -26.39
C LYS A 599 6.74 6.08 -24.93
N THR A 600 7.71 6.06 -24.00
CA THR A 600 7.41 6.04 -22.56
C THR A 600 6.52 7.23 -22.19
N ALA A 601 6.86 8.45 -22.64
CA ALA A 601 6.07 9.65 -22.34
C ALA A 601 4.62 9.54 -22.85
N ASP A 602 4.41 9.01 -24.05
CA ASP A 602 3.08 8.79 -24.62
C ASP A 602 2.24 7.87 -23.74
N ARG A 603 2.79 6.70 -23.37
CA ARG A 603 2.06 5.69 -22.62
C ARG A 603 1.80 6.12 -21.18
N VAL A 604 2.78 6.70 -20.51
CA VAL A 604 2.63 7.15 -19.13
C VAL A 604 1.56 8.25 -19.00
N ARG A 605 1.55 9.23 -19.93
CA ARG A 605 0.50 10.26 -19.97
C ARG A 605 -0.87 9.69 -20.28
N GLU A 606 -0.96 8.72 -21.20
CA GLU A 606 -2.20 8.02 -21.54
C GLU A 606 -2.76 7.29 -20.30
N ILE A 607 -1.93 6.52 -19.59
CA ILE A 607 -2.31 5.75 -18.40
C ILE A 607 -2.81 6.69 -17.30
N MET A 608 -2.03 7.73 -16.95
CA MET A 608 -2.42 8.67 -15.89
C MET A 608 -3.75 9.37 -16.20
N SER A 609 -4.00 9.73 -17.47
CA SER A 609 -5.22 10.43 -17.85
C SER A 609 -6.46 9.55 -17.89
N LYS A 610 -6.30 8.26 -18.22
CA LYS A 610 -7.41 7.32 -18.35
C LYS A 610 -7.83 6.66 -17.04
N PHE A 611 -6.87 6.36 -16.17
CA PHE A 611 -7.05 5.42 -15.09
C PHE A 611 -7.00 6.02 -13.68
N TYR A 612 -6.79 7.35 -13.56
CA TYR A 612 -6.83 8.04 -12.28
C TYR A 612 -7.82 9.19 -12.30
N ASN A 613 -8.73 9.18 -11.32
CA ASN A 613 -9.76 10.19 -11.20
C ASN A 613 -9.94 10.60 -9.73
N ASN A 614 -10.59 11.74 -9.48
CA ASN A 614 -10.89 12.22 -8.12
C ASN A 614 -12.31 11.85 -7.64
N THR A 615 -12.86 10.77 -8.18
CA THR A 615 -14.17 10.20 -7.83
C THR A 615 -13.99 8.91 -7.00
N PRO A 616 -15.02 8.40 -6.31
CA PRO A 616 -14.92 7.14 -5.57
C PRO A 616 -14.44 5.95 -6.39
N ASP A 617 -14.80 5.87 -7.67
CA ASP A 617 -14.33 4.89 -8.66
C ASP A 617 -13.04 5.32 -9.39
N GLY A 618 -12.27 6.22 -8.77
CA GLY A 618 -11.10 6.86 -9.39
C GLY A 618 -9.86 5.98 -9.53
N LEU A 619 -9.91 4.72 -9.16
CA LEU A 619 -8.88 3.69 -9.36
C LEU A 619 -9.48 2.53 -10.16
N VAL A 620 -8.73 2.00 -11.10
CA VAL A 620 -9.24 0.98 -12.05
C VAL A 620 -9.08 -0.47 -11.59
N GLY A 621 -8.41 -0.70 -10.48
CA GLY A 621 -8.17 -1.98 -9.85
C GLY A 621 -7.81 -1.81 -8.39
N ASN A 622 -7.44 -2.90 -7.74
CA ASN A 622 -6.97 -2.91 -6.36
C ASN A 622 -5.91 -1.81 -6.14
N GLU A 623 -6.06 -1.08 -5.04
CA GLU A 623 -5.06 -0.06 -4.68
C GLU A 623 -3.76 -0.72 -4.17
N ASP A 624 -3.86 -1.91 -3.61
CA ASP A 624 -2.80 -2.81 -3.16
C ASP A 624 -1.77 -2.16 -2.25
N CYS A 625 -2.29 -1.76 -1.07
CA CYS A 625 -1.45 -1.29 0.04
C CYS A 625 -0.49 -0.16 -0.37
N GLY A 626 -0.94 0.74 -1.25
CA GLY A 626 -0.17 1.89 -1.70
C GLY A 626 0.52 1.72 -3.06
N GLN A 627 0.47 0.55 -3.69
CA GLN A 627 1.22 0.33 -4.94
C GLN A 627 0.65 1.09 -6.14
N MET A 628 -0.65 1.03 -6.38
CA MET A 628 -1.33 1.77 -7.45
C MET A 628 -1.11 3.29 -7.28
N SER A 629 -1.22 3.76 -6.05
CA SER A 629 -0.99 5.16 -5.67
C SER A 629 0.47 5.59 -5.84
N ALA A 630 1.44 4.75 -5.45
CA ALA A 630 2.87 5.03 -5.62
C ALA A 630 3.27 5.10 -7.09
N TRP A 631 2.66 4.27 -7.95
CA TRP A 631 2.85 4.36 -9.39
C TRP A 631 2.46 5.75 -9.92
N TYR A 632 1.28 6.25 -9.50
CA TYR A 632 0.82 7.58 -9.90
C TYR A 632 1.75 8.69 -9.38
N ILE A 633 2.18 8.62 -8.12
CA ILE A 633 3.09 9.62 -7.53
C ILE A 633 4.39 9.71 -8.33
N PHE A 634 5.07 8.59 -8.56
CA PHE A 634 6.30 8.57 -9.32
C PHE A 634 6.11 9.07 -10.74
N SER A 635 5.05 8.61 -11.42
CA SER A 635 4.75 9.02 -12.80
C SER A 635 4.42 10.52 -12.89
N ALA A 636 3.68 11.05 -11.91
CA ALA A 636 3.30 12.46 -11.87
C ALA A 636 4.50 13.39 -11.60
N ILE A 637 5.50 12.97 -10.82
CA ILE A 637 6.74 13.72 -10.61
C ILE A 637 7.78 13.50 -11.73
N GLY A 638 7.56 12.48 -12.60
CA GLY A 638 8.27 12.33 -13.87
C GLY A 638 9.27 11.20 -13.98
N PHE A 639 9.29 10.20 -13.06
CA PHE A 639 10.16 9.03 -13.17
C PHE A 639 9.57 7.81 -12.44
N TYR A 640 10.11 6.60 -12.65
CA TYR A 640 9.60 5.35 -12.08
C TYR A 640 10.73 4.33 -11.83
N PRO A 641 10.73 3.60 -10.70
CA PRO A 641 11.72 2.56 -10.38
C PRO A 641 11.38 1.24 -11.10
N VAL A 642 11.76 1.09 -12.37
CA VAL A 642 11.53 -0.15 -13.15
C VAL A 642 12.20 -1.37 -12.49
N ASN A 643 13.38 -1.16 -11.95
CA ASN A 643 14.17 -2.14 -11.19
C ASN A 643 14.61 -1.50 -9.86
N PRO A 644 13.83 -1.61 -8.80
CA PRO A 644 14.09 -0.90 -7.54
C PRO A 644 15.50 -1.08 -6.98
N ALA A 645 15.97 -2.34 -6.91
CA ALA A 645 17.29 -2.66 -6.34
C ALA A 645 18.48 -2.17 -7.19
N SER A 646 18.24 -1.62 -8.40
CA SER A 646 19.29 -0.92 -9.17
C SER A 646 19.59 0.47 -8.61
N GLY A 647 18.66 1.05 -7.86
CA GLY A 647 18.72 2.44 -7.41
C GLY A 647 18.51 3.47 -8.52
N GLU A 648 17.98 3.06 -9.69
CA GLU A 648 17.69 3.91 -10.85
C GLU A 648 16.19 4.15 -10.98
N TYR A 649 15.82 5.39 -11.37
CA TYR A 649 14.46 5.81 -11.67
C TYR A 649 14.41 6.31 -13.12
N VAL A 650 13.67 5.62 -13.96
CA VAL A 650 13.56 5.89 -15.39
C VAL A 650 12.63 7.06 -15.64
N PHE A 651 13.05 8.07 -16.41
CA PHE A 651 12.22 9.22 -16.73
C PHE A 651 11.01 8.85 -17.61
N GLY A 652 9.87 9.42 -17.22
CA GLY A 652 8.62 9.36 -17.96
C GLY A 652 8.22 10.73 -18.52
N SER A 653 7.02 11.21 -18.14
CA SER A 653 6.50 12.52 -18.52
C SER A 653 5.76 13.14 -17.33
N PRO A 654 6.37 14.11 -16.62
CA PRO A 654 5.78 14.70 -15.43
C PRO A 654 4.45 15.39 -15.71
N LEU A 655 3.48 15.28 -14.77
CA LEU A 655 2.20 16.00 -14.80
C LEU A 655 2.28 17.36 -14.11
N VAL A 656 3.18 17.49 -13.13
CA VAL A 656 3.28 18.68 -12.27
C VAL A 656 4.34 19.64 -12.78
N ASP A 657 4.18 20.92 -12.47
CA ASP A 657 5.15 21.96 -12.87
C ASP A 657 6.36 22.02 -11.93
N GLN A 658 6.17 21.60 -10.67
CA GLN A 658 7.24 21.50 -9.70
C GLN A 658 6.94 20.40 -8.68
N CYS A 659 8.01 19.73 -8.25
CA CYS A 659 7.97 18.89 -7.03
C CYS A 659 9.17 19.23 -6.14
N ILE A 660 8.93 19.34 -4.83
CA ILE A 660 9.96 19.50 -3.80
C ILE A 660 9.92 18.28 -2.91
N ILE A 661 11.00 17.52 -2.87
CA ILE A 661 11.22 16.40 -1.96
C ILE A 661 12.01 16.91 -0.76
N LEU A 662 11.43 16.80 0.44
CA LEU A 662 12.10 17.13 1.68
C LEU A 662 12.91 15.92 2.12
N LEU A 663 14.23 16.08 2.20
CA LEU A 663 15.16 15.00 2.51
C LEU A 663 15.44 14.89 4.02
N PRO A 664 15.81 13.70 4.54
CA PRO A 664 16.18 13.51 5.95
C PRO A 664 17.34 14.39 6.43
N SER A 665 18.21 14.80 5.53
CA SER A 665 19.30 15.75 5.82
C SER A 665 18.82 17.16 6.14
N GLY A 666 17.51 17.46 5.95
CA GLY A 666 16.96 18.83 6.00
C GLY A 666 17.14 19.62 4.71
N SER A 667 17.88 19.09 3.73
CA SER A 667 17.97 19.67 2.37
C SER A 667 16.74 19.30 1.53
N THR A 668 16.70 19.81 0.30
CA THR A 668 15.62 19.50 -0.65
C THR A 668 16.19 19.03 -1.97
N PHE A 669 15.45 18.11 -2.62
CA PHE A 669 15.60 17.85 -4.04
C PHE A 669 14.41 18.47 -4.77
N ARG A 670 14.67 19.39 -5.69
CA ARG A 670 13.64 20.14 -6.40
C ARG A 670 13.60 19.72 -7.88
N ILE A 671 12.43 19.36 -8.36
CA ILE A 671 12.16 19.08 -9.76
C ILE A 671 11.38 20.28 -10.31
N ASN A 672 11.92 21.01 -11.28
CA ASN A 672 11.25 22.08 -12.01
C ASN A 672 10.95 21.59 -13.42
N VAL A 673 9.71 21.71 -13.87
CA VAL A 673 9.28 21.28 -15.20
C VAL A 673 8.86 22.50 -15.98
N LEU A 674 9.67 22.87 -16.96
CA LEU A 674 9.47 24.05 -17.80
C LEU A 674 8.62 23.70 -19.03
N ASP A 675 7.75 24.61 -19.41
CA ASP A 675 6.86 24.51 -20.60
C ASP A 675 5.94 23.27 -20.55
N ASN A 676 5.57 22.76 -19.34
CA ASN A 676 4.70 21.60 -19.17
C ASN A 676 3.26 21.91 -19.61
N SER A 677 2.65 21.01 -20.36
CA SER A 677 1.22 21.11 -20.73
C SER A 677 0.69 19.74 -21.18
N ALA A 678 -0.58 19.67 -21.52
CA ALA A 678 -1.19 18.47 -22.10
C ALA A 678 -0.53 18.07 -23.44
N THR A 679 -0.06 19.03 -24.22
CA THR A 679 0.62 18.81 -25.52
C THR A 679 2.13 18.72 -25.39
N ASN A 680 2.74 19.49 -24.47
CA ASN A 680 4.18 19.47 -24.21
C ASN A 680 4.52 18.36 -23.24
N LYS A 681 4.51 17.13 -23.71
CA LYS A 681 4.72 15.91 -22.92
C LYS A 681 6.07 15.22 -23.13
N TYR A 682 6.88 15.71 -24.07
CA TYR A 682 8.16 15.10 -24.40
C TYR A 682 9.32 15.89 -23.83
N ILE A 683 10.23 15.20 -23.16
CA ILE A 683 11.46 15.80 -22.63
C ILE A 683 12.33 16.30 -23.78
N GLN A 684 12.69 17.58 -23.76
CA GLN A 684 13.61 18.21 -24.70
C GLN A 684 15.05 18.26 -24.18
N SER A 685 15.21 18.59 -22.92
CA SER A 685 16.49 18.58 -22.23
C SER A 685 16.30 18.47 -20.73
N ILE A 686 17.34 17.98 -20.05
CA ILE A 686 17.42 17.96 -18.60
C ILE A 686 18.72 18.62 -18.15
N THR A 687 18.66 19.37 -17.05
CA THR A 687 19.85 19.75 -16.29
C THR A 687 19.74 19.26 -14.86
N LEU A 688 20.86 18.82 -14.30
CA LEU A 688 21.00 18.49 -12.87
C LEU A 688 22.03 19.45 -12.26
N ASN A 689 21.59 20.28 -11.32
CA ASN A 689 22.44 21.32 -10.70
C ASN A 689 23.09 22.21 -11.76
N ALA A 690 22.30 22.71 -12.72
CA ALA A 690 22.67 23.54 -13.86
C ALA A 690 23.66 22.90 -14.85
N LYS A 691 23.95 21.61 -14.75
CA LYS A 691 24.78 20.87 -15.73
C LYS A 691 23.90 20.05 -16.66
N PRO A 692 24.20 19.96 -17.95
CA PRO A 692 23.46 19.10 -18.88
C PRO A 692 23.43 17.64 -18.39
N TYR A 693 22.25 17.02 -18.44
CA TYR A 693 22.02 15.64 -18.02
C TYR A 693 21.38 14.86 -19.16
N THR A 694 22.13 13.93 -19.75
CA THR A 694 21.72 13.24 -21.00
C THR A 694 21.04 11.91 -20.76
N LYS A 695 21.16 11.35 -19.54
CA LYS A 695 20.61 10.04 -19.19
C LYS A 695 19.08 10.05 -19.19
N SER A 696 18.48 8.94 -19.61
CA SER A 696 17.03 8.70 -19.52
C SER A 696 16.56 8.18 -18.16
N PHE A 697 17.41 8.25 -17.13
CA PHE A 697 17.13 7.86 -15.74
C PHE A 697 17.89 8.78 -14.78
N ILE A 698 17.45 8.81 -13.51
CA ILE A 698 18.14 9.44 -12.39
C ILE A 698 18.41 8.40 -11.31
N THR A 699 19.51 8.56 -10.54
CA THR A 699 19.84 7.62 -9.47
C THR A 699 19.26 8.06 -8.12
N HIS A 700 19.03 7.11 -7.23
CA HIS A 700 18.65 7.39 -5.84
C HIS A 700 19.67 8.30 -5.15
N HIS A 701 20.95 8.10 -5.43
CA HIS A 701 22.02 8.96 -4.91
C HIS A 701 21.86 10.42 -5.35
N ASP A 702 21.60 10.67 -6.65
CA ASP A 702 21.40 12.02 -7.18
C ASP A 702 20.23 12.75 -6.48
N ILE A 703 19.17 12.02 -6.14
CA ILE A 703 18.03 12.57 -5.41
C ILE A 703 18.41 12.87 -3.95
N MET A 704 19.03 11.91 -3.26
CA MET A 704 19.26 12.00 -1.81
C MET A 704 20.38 12.96 -1.40
N VAL A 705 21.28 13.34 -2.30
CA VAL A 705 22.25 14.42 -2.04
C VAL A 705 21.60 15.81 -2.09
N GLY A 706 20.40 15.93 -2.64
CA GLY A 706 19.70 17.20 -2.84
C GLY A 706 20.15 17.93 -4.10
N GLY A 707 19.45 19.00 -4.44
CA GLY A 707 19.76 19.81 -5.61
C GLY A 707 18.54 20.15 -6.47
N ILE A 708 18.78 20.51 -7.73
CA ILE A 708 17.76 20.94 -8.66
C ILE A 708 17.86 20.14 -9.96
N LEU A 709 16.78 19.44 -10.27
CA LEU A 709 16.53 18.82 -11.58
C LEU A 709 15.60 19.74 -12.37
N GLU A 710 16.05 20.22 -13.52
CA GLU A 710 15.23 21.02 -14.41
C GLU A 710 14.95 20.25 -15.69
N ILE A 711 13.66 20.06 -16.01
CA ILE A 711 13.19 19.30 -17.16
C ILE A 711 12.48 20.27 -18.10
N LYS A 712 12.98 20.46 -19.31
CA LYS A 712 12.31 21.23 -20.36
C LYS A 712 11.45 20.31 -21.21
N MET A 713 10.17 20.66 -21.34
CA MET A 713 9.19 19.89 -22.11
C MET A 713 8.94 20.51 -23.49
N GLY A 714 8.39 19.72 -24.42
CA GLY A 714 7.98 20.19 -25.73
C GLY A 714 6.93 19.29 -26.37
N SER A 715 6.30 19.79 -27.47
CA SER A 715 5.17 19.12 -28.13
C SER A 715 5.56 18.05 -29.15
N ARG A 716 6.85 17.89 -29.42
CA ARG A 716 7.35 16.91 -30.40
C ARG A 716 8.38 15.99 -29.76
N PRO A 717 8.42 14.68 -30.11
CA PRO A 717 9.49 13.78 -29.71
C PRO A 717 10.87 14.37 -29.98
N ASN A 718 11.77 14.21 -28.99
CA ASN A 718 13.17 14.59 -29.17
C ASN A 718 14.03 13.34 -29.43
N PRO A 719 14.44 13.11 -30.70
CA PRO A 719 15.23 11.92 -31.04
C PRO A 719 16.72 12.04 -30.64
N LYS A 720 17.08 13.04 -29.84
CA LYS A 720 18.47 13.28 -29.38
C LYS A 720 18.63 13.08 -27.88
N PHE A 721 17.52 12.88 -27.13
CA PHE A 721 17.55 12.69 -25.70
C PHE A 721 17.51 11.20 -25.34
N GLY A 722 18.45 10.72 -24.50
CA GLY A 722 18.47 9.35 -23.96
C GLY A 722 18.63 8.25 -25.01
N ILE A 723 19.31 8.53 -26.12
CA ILE A 723 19.41 7.63 -27.29
C ILE A 723 20.69 6.80 -27.33
N THR A 724 21.67 7.08 -26.48
CA THR A 724 22.89 6.27 -26.43
C THR A 724 22.76 5.15 -25.38
N ALA A 725 23.45 4.05 -25.60
CA ALA A 725 23.41 2.92 -24.65
C ALA A 725 23.89 3.30 -23.24
N ILE A 726 24.82 4.27 -23.13
CA ILE A 726 25.36 4.76 -21.85
C ILE A 726 24.37 5.70 -21.15
N ASP A 727 23.46 6.33 -21.87
CA ASP A 727 22.41 7.19 -21.35
C ASP A 727 21.14 6.39 -20.97
N GLY A 728 21.05 5.12 -21.35
CA GLY A 728 19.98 4.19 -20.99
C GLY A 728 20.15 3.61 -19.60
N PRO A 729 19.05 3.12 -18.96
CA PRO A 729 19.11 2.46 -17.67
C PRO A 729 19.93 1.16 -17.73
N ALA A 730 20.45 0.74 -16.57
CA ALA A 730 21.26 -0.48 -16.45
C ALA A 730 20.47 -1.75 -16.77
N SER A 731 21.15 -2.73 -17.38
CA SER A 731 20.62 -4.08 -17.65
C SER A 731 21.73 -5.10 -17.44
N MET A 732 21.39 -6.29 -16.93
CA MET A 732 22.36 -7.33 -16.59
C MET A 732 23.21 -7.77 -17.80
N SER A 733 22.62 -7.84 -19.00
CA SER A 733 23.26 -8.24 -20.25
C SER A 733 23.93 -7.10 -21.04
N LEU A 734 23.89 -5.84 -20.54
CA LEU A 734 24.70 -4.77 -21.08
C LEU A 734 26.17 -4.98 -20.69
N ALA A 735 27.04 -5.08 -21.69
CA ALA A 735 28.47 -4.98 -21.44
C ALA A 735 28.79 -3.57 -20.90
N LYS A 736 29.34 -3.49 -19.70
CA LYS A 736 29.91 -2.24 -19.18
C LYS A 736 31.34 -2.07 -19.66
#